data_c63c4fa9d08edccc0b2069c664357acd
#
_entry.id   c63c4fa9d08edccc0b2069c664357acd
#
_cell.length_a   1.000
_cell.length_b   1.000
_cell.length_c   1.000
_cell.angle_alpha   90.00
_cell.angle_beta   90.00
_cell.angle_gamma   90.00
#
_symmetry.space_group_name_H-M   'P 1'
#
loop_
_entity.id
_entity.type
_entity.pdbx_description
1 polymer ?
#
loop_
_entity_poly.entity_id
_entity_poly.type
_entity_poly.pdbx_seq_one_letter_code
_entity_poly.pdbx_strand_id
1 'polypeptide(L)'
;MTLKLVGRVSALALAAALATSLGACATTGEITPMTPLVPAAPAPAPATDYVNDAHSYARPAEARVTHVDLDLAADFAAKTLSGKATLNVTGRPGATEVVLDAKMLDIKGVTDAQGRALQWSLGASDPIKGQPLTVRIPAFQGGETQKIVIDYSTRPDASALQWLSPQQTAGGQKPYLFSQGQAILTRTWIPTQDSPGVRQSYTARITAPADLTVVMSAEQLTPKGEAAGAGTKAWRFKLDNPIPPYLIAVAVGDLAFAPFDERTGVWAEPSQLQASAHELQPTAEMVDAAEALYGPYRWGRYDLLVLPPSFPFGGMENPMLTFATPTIIAGDRSLVSLVAHELAHSWSGNLVTNATWDDFWLNEGFTSYFENRIMEAVYGRDAAVQEQVLAWGGLQDELKELAPADTRLHLELTGRDPDDGMNTIAYDKGAAFLRTIEQIAGREAFDAWLRGYFERNAWRPMTSERFLEDIRAHLIKGDASLEQRLQLNAWAYEPGLPSNLQAPVSHAFEPVDAAARAFYVAKGPASAVPWKDWNTQQRLRFLSWRPEGLAAGADWLSPAQLADLESTLKLDREGNAELVFAWLQAALANRYEPAVATADRFLTSQGRRKFVLPLFQTLWAEGDWGRPIATRIYAKARPLYHPVTSNSVDQVVGRP
;
A
#
# COMPACT_ATOMS: atom_id res chain seq x y z
N MET A 1 -4.42 39.81 -58.45
CA MET A 1 -3.25 40.16 -59.24
C MET A 1 -2.09 39.32 -58.73
N THR A 2 -1.95 38.23 -59.42
CA THR A 2 -0.74 37.67 -60.09
C THR A 2 0.34 37.19 -59.13
N LEU A 3 0.48 35.86 -58.94
CA LEU A 3 1.27 34.87 -59.73
C LEU A 3 2.78 35.00 -59.46
N LYS A 4 3.56 34.04 -59.15
CA LYS A 4 3.88 32.67 -59.63
C LYS A 4 5.00 32.14 -58.71
N LEU A 5 5.04 30.92 -58.26
CA LEU A 5 5.38 29.62 -58.86
C LEU A 5 6.86 29.42 -59.23
N VAL A 6 7.32 28.19 -58.86
CA VAL A 6 8.42 27.38 -59.45
C VAL A 6 9.77 27.51 -58.73
N GLY A 7 10.51 26.47 -58.40
CA GLY A 7 10.49 25.09 -58.87
C GLY A 7 11.42 24.16 -58.10
N ARG A 8 11.15 22.95 -58.26
CA ARG A 8 11.96 21.75 -57.96
C ARG A 8 13.27 21.77 -58.76
N VAL A 9 14.32 21.12 -58.29
CA VAL A 9 15.07 20.09 -59.05
C VAL A 9 15.88 19.23 -58.12
N SER A 10 15.81 17.95 -58.37
CA SER A 10 16.49 16.76 -57.87
C SER A 10 17.88 16.59 -58.48
N ALA A 11 18.57 15.63 -57.93
CA ALA A 11 19.43 14.57 -58.55
C ALA A 11 20.85 14.53 -58.02
N LEU A 12 21.14 13.43 -57.41
CA LEU A 12 21.77 12.19 -57.87
C LEU A 12 23.32 12.23 -58.03
N ALA A 13 23.92 11.41 -57.22
CA ALA A 13 24.97 10.42 -57.47
C ALA A 13 26.31 10.86 -58.06
N LEU A 14 27.36 10.43 -57.36
CA LEU A 14 28.41 9.59 -57.99
C LEU A 14 29.19 8.79 -56.96
N ALA A 15 29.23 7.47 -57.17
CA ALA A 15 30.10 6.50 -56.51
C ALA A 15 31.40 6.35 -57.33
N ALA A 16 32.51 6.11 -56.65
CA ALA A 16 33.62 5.27 -57.18
C ALA A 16 34.63 5.01 -56.06
N ALA A 17 34.68 3.88 -55.57
CA ALA A 17 35.65 2.77 -55.45
C ALA A 17 37.12 3.16 -55.33
N LEU A 18 37.72 2.67 -54.23
CA LEU A 18 39.05 2.05 -54.28
C LEU A 18 39.09 0.91 -53.21
N ALA A 19 39.23 -0.30 -53.69
CA ALA A 19 39.48 -1.49 -52.92
C ALA A 19 40.98 -1.60 -52.62
N THR A 20 41.31 -1.87 -51.34
CA THR A 20 42.55 -2.60 -51.01
C THR A 20 42.24 -3.55 -49.88
N SER A 21 42.49 -4.82 -50.16
CA SER A 21 42.40 -5.99 -49.34
C SER A 21 43.31 -5.97 -48.13
N LEU A 22 42.83 -6.32 -46.96
CA LEU A 22 43.58 -7.00 -45.92
C LEU A 22 42.62 -7.93 -45.17
N GLY A 23 42.85 -9.22 -45.28
CA GLY A 23 42.14 -10.27 -44.57
C GLY A 23 42.42 -10.21 -43.07
N ALA A 24 41.38 -10.31 -42.27
CA ALA A 24 41.47 -10.68 -40.87
C ALA A 24 40.35 -11.66 -40.54
N CYS A 25 40.72 -12.74 -39.94
CA CYS A 25 39.88 -13.82 -39.46
C CYS A 25 38.66 -13.30 -38.67
N ALA A 26 37.48 -13.66 -39.12
CA ALA A 26 36.27 -13.55 -38.32
C ALA A 26 36.25 -14.72 -37.31
N THR A 27 36.63 -14.44 -36.07
CA THR A 27 36.24 -15.27 -34.94
C THR A 27 34.84 -14.85 -34.57
N THR A 28 33.86 -15.69 -34.84
CA THR A 28 32.51 -15.61 -34.28
C THR A 28 32.61 -15.85 -32.79
N GLY A 29 32.79 -14.78 -32.02
CA GLY A 29 32.57 -14.79 -30.58
C GLY A 29 31.08 -14.91 -30.35
N GLU A 30 30.63 -16.07 -29.85
CA GLU A 30 29.31 -16.20 -29.24
C GLU A 30 29.21 -15.14 -28.14
N ILE A 31 28.26 -14.19 -28.30
CA ILE A 31 27.87 -13.30 -27.23
C ILE A 31 27.09 -14.15 -26.21
N THR A 32 27.81 -14.63 -25.20
CA THR A 32 27.18 -15.21 -24.01
C THR A 32 26.27 -14.14 -23.40
N PRO A 33 24.96 -14.37 -23.21
CA PRO A 33 24.12 -13.43 -22.52
C PRO A 33 24.71 -13.20 -21.12
N MET A 34 25.08 -11.96 -20.79
CA MET A 34 25.42 -11.59 -19.42
C MET A 34 24.20 -11.88 -18.55
N THR A 35 24.31 -12.92 -17.72
CA THR A 35 23.36 -13.15 -16.64
C THR A 35 23.35 -11.88 -15.77
N PRO A 36 22.20 -11.27 -15.50
CA PRO A 36 22.15 -10.14 -14.57
C PRO A 36 22.77 -10.60 -13.26
N LEU A 37 23.75 -9.87 -12.76
CA LEU A 37 24.28 -10.03 -11.41
C LEU A 37 23.13 -9.74 -10.44
N VAL A 38 22.41 -10.77 -10.03
CA VAL A 38 21.50 -10.67 -8.88
C VAL A 38 22.40 -10.41 -7.68
N PRO A 39 22.24 -9.27 -6.98
CA PRO A 39 23.02 -9.01 -5.78
C PRO A 39 22.84 -10.19 -4.81
N ALA A 40 23.91 -10.65 -4.19
CA ALA A 40 23.83 -11.68 -3.15
C ALA A 40 22.83 -11.22 -2.08
N ALA A 41 21.97 -12.13 -1.61
CA ALA A 41 21.04 -11.84 -0.53
C ALA A 41 21.79 -11.21 0.66
N PRO A 42 21.29 -10.11 1.22
CA PRO A 42 21.98 -9.42 2.30
C PRO A 42 22.13 -10.31 3.53
N ALA A 43 23.22 -10.13 4.25
CA ALA A 43 23.43 -10.82 5.53
C ALA A 43 22.29 -10.42 6.51
N PRO A 44 21.80 -11.35 7.34
CA PRO A 44 20.79 -11.04 8.34
C PRO A 44 21.27 -9.90 9.26
N ALA A 45 20.35 -9.02 9.66
CA ALA A 45 20.65 -7.93 10.59
C ALA A 45 21.29 -8.47 11.90
N PRO A 46 22.25 -7.75 12.49
CA PRO A 46 22.82 -8.14 13.79
C PRO A 46 21.73 -8.30 14.86
N ALA A 47 21.94 -9.19 15.83
CA ALA A 47 20.96 -9.44 16.91
C ALA A 47 20.64 -8.18 17.74
N THR A 48 21.51 -7.19 17.76
CA THR A 48 21.33 -5.89 18.44
C THR A 48 20.36 -4.95 17.75
N ASP A 49 19.95 -5.25 16.50
CA ASP A 49 19.03 -4.38 15.74
C ASP A 49 17.56 -4.65 16.07
N TYR A 50 17.26 -5.74 16.76
CA TYR A 50 15.88 -6.09 17.10
C TYR A 50 15.37 -5.30 18.29
N VAL A 51 14.17 -4.75 18.13
CA VAL A 51 13.41 -4.06 19.17
C VAL A 51 12.35 -5.02 19.69
N ASN A 52 12.00 -4.89 20.97
CA ASN A 52 10.88 -5.63 21.53
C ASN A 52 9.57 -5.07 20.97
N ASP A 53 8.78 -5.91 20.31
CA ASP A 53 7.51 -5.54 19.71
C ASP A 53 6.36 -5.96 20.63
N ALA A 54 5.58 -4.97 21.09
CA ALA A 54 4.44 -5.20 21.97
C ALA A 54 3.33 -6.05 21.30
N HIS A 55 3.29 -6.08 19.96
CA HIS A 55 2.27 -6.77 19.16
C HIS A 55 2.69 -8.18 18.71
N SER A 56 3.87 -8.67 19.13
CA SER A 56 4.36 -10.00 18.84
C SER A 56 4.81 -10.72 20.12
N TYR A 57 4.74 -12.05 20.10
CA TYR A 57 5.33 -12.90 21.13
C TYR A 57 6.77 -13.30 20.78
N ALA A 58 7.23 -12.94 19.59
CA ALA A 58 8.55 -13.29 19.10
C ALA A 58 9.67 -12.76 19.99
N ARG A 59 10.72 -13.55 20.11
CA ARG A 59 11.97 -13.19 20.81
C ARG A 59 13.15 -13.33 19.83
N PRO A 60 13.23 -12.45 18.79
CA PRO A 60 14.17 -12.64 17.70
C PRO A 60 15.65 -12.53 18.12
N ALA A 61 15.95 -11.88 19.24
CA ALA A 61 17.29 -11.86 19.83
C ALA A 61 17.71 -13.24 20.42
N GLU A 62 16.75 -14.11 20.77
CA GLU A 62 17.03 -15.46 21.25
C GLU A 62 17.06 -16.47 20.10
N ALA A 63 15.97 -16.53 19.33
CA ALA A 63 15.84 -17.37 18.15
C ALA A 63 14.91 -16.69 17.14
N ARG A 64 15.33 -16.63 15.88
CA ARG A 64 14.56 -15.92 14.83
C ARG A 64 14.39 -16.77 13.59
N VAL A 65 13.26 -16.56 12.95
CA VAL A 65 12.97 -17.07 11.60
C VAL A 65 13.71 -16.24 10.57
N THR A 66 14.43 -16.88 9.68
CA THR A 66 15.19 -16.22 8.60
C THR A 66 14.68 -16.57 7.21
N HIS A 67 13.91 -17.68 7.10
CA HIS A 67 13.29 -18.12 5.86
C HIS A 67 12.04 -18.94 6.15
N VAL A 68 11.02 -18.78 5.31
CA VAL A 68 9.79 -19.56 5.32
C VAL A 68 9.63 -20.25 3.98
N ASP A 69 9.45 -21.59 4.00
CA ASP A 69 9.07 -22.37 2.83
C ASP A 69 7.64 -22.87 3.03
N LEU A 70 6.74 -22.48 2.13
CA LEU A 70 5.30 -22.81 2.17
C LEU A 70 4.98 -23.89 1.13
N ASP A 71 4.33 -24.96 1.53
CA ASP A 71 3.67 -25.93 0.62
C ASP A 71 2.21 -26.06 1.03
N LEU A 72 1.33 -25.28 0.37
CA LEU A 72 -0.06 -25.10 0.74
C LEU A 72 -1.01 -25.41 -0.42
N ALA A 73 -2.18 -25.99 -0.09
CA ALA A 73 -3.29 -26.20 -0.99
C ALA A 73 -4.48 -25.30 -0.62
N ALA A 74 -5.03 -24.62 -1.62
CA ALA A 74 -6.22 -23.77 -1.47
C ALA A 74 -7.49 -24.59 -1.75
N ASP A 75 -8.35 -24.69 -0.74
CA ASP A 75 -9.69 -25.30 -0.83
C ASP A 75 -10.75 -24.20 -0.77
N PHE A 76 -11.33 -23.86 -1.91
CA PHE A 76 -12.38 -22.83 -2.02
C PHE A 76 -13.71 -23.25 -1.39
N ALA A 77 -13.99 -24.54 -1.33
CA ALA A 77 -15.22 -25.05 -0.69
C ALA A 77 -15.14 -24.97 0.84
N ALA A 78 -13.99 -25.37 1.39
CA ALA A 78 -13.71 -25.27 2.82
C ALA A 78 -13.26 -23.86 3.24
N LYS A 79 -12.83 -23.01 2.31
CA LYS A 79 -12.20 -21.70 2.53
C LYS A 79 -10.97 -21.80 3.44
N THR A 80 -10.07 -22.72 3.11
CA THR A 80 -8.87 -22.99 3.89
C THR A 80 -7.63 -23.07 2.99
N LEU A 81 -6.49 -22.65 3.54
CA LEU A 81 -5.16 -23.06 3.09
C LEU A 81 -4.66 -24.15 4.02
N SER A 82 -4.19 -25.27 3.48
CA SER A 82 -3.70 -26.38 4.30
C SER A 82 -2.42 -26.98 3.74
N GLY A 83 -1.54 -27.41 4.62
CA GLY A 83 -0.25 -28.00 4.23
C GLY A 83 0.83 -27.72 5.27
N LYS A 84 2.02 -27.31 4.80
CA LYS A 84 3.19 -27.16 5.67
C LYS A 84 3.85 -25.80 5.51
N ALA A 85 4.32 -25.27 6.64
CA ALA A 85 5.33 -24.22 6.71
C ALA A 85 6.63 -24.80 7.23
N THR A 86 7.73 -24.68 6.48
CA THR A 86 9.08 -25.06 6.93
C THR A 86 9.84 -23.79 7.25
N LEU A 87 10.22 -23.60 8.51
CA LEU A 87 10.92 -22.42 8.99
C LEU A 87 12.41 -22.72 9.18
N ASN A 88 13.27 -21.88 8.59
CA ASN A 88 14.68 -21.84 8.94
C ASN A 88 14.85 -20.91 10.13
N VAL A 89 15.40 -21.42 11.22
CA VAL A 89 15.58 -20.69 12.48
C VAL A 89 17.08 -20.62 12.82
N THR A 90 17.54 -19.42 13.13
CA THR A 90 18.86 -19.18 13.74
C THR A 90 18.67 -18.70 15.16
N GLY A 91 19.61 -19.02 16.06
CA GLY A 91 19.50 -18.65 17.46
C GLY A 91 20.83 -18.34 18.12
N ARG A 92 20.78 -17.64 19.26
CA ARG A 92 21.96 -17.46 20.10
C ARG A 92 22.39 -18.78 20.73
N PRO A 93 23.69 -18.98 21.04
CA PRO A 93 24.15 -20.17 21.73
C PRO A 93 23.34 -20.44 23.00
N GLY A 94 22.91 -21.68 23.18
CA GLY A 94 22.13 -22.11 24.33
C GLY A 94 20.62 -21.88 24.24
N ALA A 95 20.10 -21.20 23.24
CA ALA A 95 18.65 -21.09 23.02
C ALA A 95 18.06 -22.46 22.68
N THR A 96 16.95 -22.84 23.31
CA THR A 96 16.29 -24.16 23.21
C THR A 96 14.84 -24.08 22.78
N GLU A 97 14.39 -22.89 22.42
CA GLU A 97 13.02 -22.70 21.93
C GLU A 97 12.96 -21.55 20.94
N VAL A 98 11.97 -21.60 20.07
CA VAL A 98 11.53 -20.47 19.25
C VAL A 98 10.07 -20.20 19.55
N VAL A 99 9.72 -18.92 19.65
CA VAL A 99 8.35 -18.46 19.84
C VAL A 99 7.87 -17.80 18.56
N LEU A 100 6.74 -18.28 18.04
CA LEU A 100 6.05 -17.80 16.85
C LEU A 100 4.72 -17.19 17.25
N ASP A 101 4.20 -16.33 16.42
CA ASP A 101 2.84 -15.82 16.52
C ASP A 101 1.89 -16.73 15.73
N ALA A 102 0.73 -17.04 16.31
CA ALA A 102 -0.34 -17.80 15.68
C ALA A 102 -1.69 -17.24 16.13
N LYS A 103 -2.65 -17.14 15.21
CA LYS A 103 -4.01 -16.74 15.52
C LYS A 103 -4.96 -17.56 14.67
N MET A 104 -5.80 -18.37 15.33
CA MET A 104 -6.82 -19.18 14.65
C MET A 104 -6.23 -20.15 13.60
N LEU A 105 -5.08 -20.77 13.90
CA LEU A 105 -4.48 -21.83 13.11
C LEU A 105 -4.74 -23.18 13.76
N ASP A 106 -5.11 -24.18 12.96
CA ASP A 106 -5.25 -25.56 13.39
C ASP A 106 -3.92 -26.30 13.18
N ILE A 107 -3.06 -26.30 14.21
CA ILE A 107 -1.74 -26.95 14.18
C ILE A 107 -1.94 -28.46 14.38
N LYS A 108 -1.54 -29.25 13.38
CA LYS A 108 -1.65 -30.73 13.39
C LYS A 108 -0.42 -31.40 13.97
N GLY A 109 0.75 -30.79 13.79
CA GLY A 109 2.00 -31.33 14.30
C GLY A 109 3.19 -30.45 13.96
N VAL A 110 4.27 -30.63 14.74
CA VAL A 110 5.54 -29.95 14.53
C VAL A 110 6.64 -30.98 14.56
N THR A 111 7.52 -30.95 13.54
CA THR A 111 8.65 -31.87 13.41
C THR A 111 9.93 -31.12 13.07
N ASP A 112 11.07 -31.76 13.25
CA ASP A 112 12.34 -31.29 12.69
C ASP A 112 12.47 -31.69 11.19
N ALA A 113 13.61 -31.34 10.58
CA ALA A 113 13.92 -31.68 9.19
C ALA A 113 13.99 -33.18 8.89
N GLN A 114 14.17 -34.03 9.90
CA GLN A 114 14.18 -35.48 9.79
C GLN A 114 12.84 -36.14 10.06
N GLY A 115 11.79 -35.33 10.26
CA GLY A 115 10.44 -35.81 10.57
C GLY A 115 10.24 -36.26 12.02
N ARG A 116 11.19 -36.01 12.92
CA ARG A 116 11.05 -36.34 14.35
C ARG A 116 10.16 -35.29 15.01
N ALA A 117 9.19 -35.75 15.81
CA ALA A 117 8.27 -34.86 16.54
C ALA A 117 9.04 -33.93 17.49
N LEU A 118 8.72 -32.65 17.46
CA LEU A 118 9.18 -31.64 18.40
C LEU A 118 8.07 -31.36 19.42
N GLN A 119 8.45 -31.03 20.65
CA GLN A 119 7.49 -30.55 21.66
C GLN A 119 7.07 -29.12 21.31
N TRP A 120 5.77 -28.88 21.35
CA TRP A 120 5.19 -27.56 21.10
C TRP A 120 3.96 -27.31 21.97
N SER A 121 3.61 -26.05 22.16
CA SER A 121 2.40 -25.65 22.88
C SER A 121 1.88 -24.31 22.36
N LEU A 122 0.57 -24.12 22.41
CA LEU A 122 -0.09 -22.84 22.27
C LEU A 122 -0.33 -22.24 23.65
N GLY A 123 0.05 -20.98 23.84
CA GLY A 123 -0.22 -20.25 25.08
C GLY A 123 -1.65 -19.68 25.14
N ALA A 124 -1.89 -18.82 26.13
CA ALA A 124 -3.17 -18.15 26.29
C ALA A 124 -3.49 -17.26 25.05
N SER A 125 -4.78 -17.22 24.69
CA SER A 125 -5.26 -16.40 23.57
C SER A 125 -5.44 -14.96 24.02
N ASP A 126 -4.90 -14.04 23.22
CA ASP A 126 -5.12 -12.61 23.29
C ASP A 126 -6.00 -12.19 22.10
N PRO A 127 -6.98 -11.31 22.27
CA PRO A 127 -7.89 -10.93 21.18
C PRO A 127 -7.19 -10.18 20.04
N ILE A 128 -6.13 -9.43 20.33
CA ILE A 128 -5.34 -8.69 19.36
C ILE A 128 -4.23 -9.59 18.80
N LYS A 129 -3.34 -10.06 19.65
CA LYS A 129 -2.09 -10.76 19.27
C LYS A 129 -2.27 -12.23 18.89
N GLY A 130 -3.39 -12.86 19.24
CA GLY A 130 -3.56 -14.31 19.10
C GLY A 130 -2.84 -15.08 20.21
N GLN A 131 -2.04 -16.09 19.87
CA GLN A 131 -1.40 -17.02 20.81
C GLN A 131 0.08 -17.18 20.48
N PRO A 132 0.98 -17.27 21.48
CA PRO A 132 2.33 -17.74 21.23
C PRO A 132 2.31 -19.23 20.90
N LEU A 133 2.92 -19.60 19.77
CA LEU A 133 3.26 -20.99 19.44
C LEU A 133 4.73 -21.21 19.83
N THR A 134 4.95 -21.85 20.96
CA THR A 134 6.30 -22.17 21.45
C THR A 134 6.72 -23.56 20.98
N VAL A 135 7.85 -23.66 20.29
CA VAL A 135 8.44 -24.91 19.81
C VAL A 135 9.77 -25.15 20.51
N ARG A 136 9.93 -26.30 21.16
CA ARG A 136 11.19 -26.75 21.76
C ARG A 136 12.09 -27.34 20.68
N ILE A 137 13.34 -26.88 20.66
CA ILE A 137 14.34 -27.27 19.69
C ILE A 137 15.64 -27.65 20.41
N PRO A 138 16.52 -28.43 19.78
CA PRO A 138 17.86 -28.63 20.32
C PRO A 138 18.59 -27.31 20.55
N ALA A 139 19.41 -27.24 21.61
CA ALA A 139 20.15 -26.04 21.94
C ALA A 139 21.09 -25.63 20.78
N PHE A 140 21.01 -24.35 20.36
CA PHE A 140 21.94 -23.79 19.39
C PHE A 140 23.37 -23.80 19.93
N GLN A 141 24.31 -24.18 19.08
CA GLN A 141 25.75 -24.11 19.37
C GLN A 141 26.36 -22.80 18.89
N GLY A 142 25.72 -22.13 17.96
CA GLY A 142 26.09 -20.86 17.33
C GLY A 142 26.43 -20.99 15.86
N GLY A 143 25.77 -20.17 15.05
CA GLY A 143 25.97 -20.10 13.59
C GLY A 143 25.24 -21.15 12.77
N GLU A 144 24.62 -22.17 13.38
CA GLU A 144 23.81 -23.14 12.66
C GLU A 144 22.38 -22.63 12.41
N THR A 145 21.76 -23.22 11.39
CA THR A 145 20.34 -23.06 11.09
C THR A 145 19.61 -24.36 11.39
N GLN A 146 18.57 -24.30 12.20
CA GLN A 146 17.67 -25.42 12.44
C GLN A 146 16.38 -25.26 11.63
N LYS A 147 15.78 -26.39 11.21
CA LYS A 147 14.52 -26.40 10.46
C LYS A 147 13.39 -26.94 11.31
N ILE A 148 12.28 -26.24 11.30
CA ILE A 148 11.03 -26.62 11.95
C ILE A 148 9.98 -26.76 10.86
N VAL A 149 9.29 -27.90 10.82
CA VAL A 149 8.20 -28.16 9.87
C VAL A 149 6.88 -28.17 10.65
N ILE A 150 5.97 -27.28 10.33
CA ILE A 150 4.66 -27.14 10.94
C ILE A 150 3.61 -27.61 9.94
N ASP A 151 2.88 -28.67 10.27
CA ASP A 151 1.71 -29.13 9.52
C ASP A 151 0.46 -28.46 10.12
N TYR A 152 -0.30 -27.74 9.29
CA TYR A 152 -1.41 -26.93 9.77
C TYR A 152 -2.47 -26.67 8.70
N SER A 153 -3.58 -26.09 9.13
CA SER A 153 -4.55 -25.45 8.23
C SER A 153 -5.02 -24.13 8.81
N THR A 154 -5.38 -23.20 7.93
CA THR A 154 -6.10 -21.99 8.31
C THR A 154 -7.56 -22.32 8.60
N ARG A 155 -8.27 -21.39 9.24
CA ARG A 155 -9.72 -21.45 9.39
C ARG A 155 -10.42 -20.62 8.31
N PRO A 156 -11.72 -20.89 8.03
CA PRO A 156 -12.47 -20.12 7.04
C PRO A 156 -12.61 -18.62 7.33
N ASP A 157 -12.48 -18.25 8.61
CA ASP A 157 -12.56 -16.90 9.14
C ASP A 157 -11.18 -16.28 9.46
N ALA A 158 -10.09 -16.84 8.91
CA ALA A 158 -8.75 -16.28 9.01
C ALA A 158 -8.74 -14.85 8.47
N SER A 159 -8.42 -13.86 9.33
CA SER A 159 -8.60 -12.43 9.01
C SER A 159 -7.73 -11.94 7.86
N ALA A 160 -6.58 -12.58 7.62
CA ALA A 160 -5.74 -12.24 6.47
C ALA A 160 -6.31 -12.72 5.13
N LEU A 161 -7.23 -13.69 5.12
CA LEU A 161 -7.66 -14.35 3.89
C LEU A 161 -9.07 -13.96 3.51
N GLN A 162 -9.22 -13.33 2.34
CA GLN A 162 -10.52 -12.97 1.79
C GLN A 162 -10.92 -13.95 0.70
N TRP A 163 -11.87 -14.83 1.02
CA TRP A 163 -12.47 -15.78 0.09
C TRP A 163 -13.72 -15.20 -0.53
N LEU A 164 -13.70 -14.96 -1.84
CA LEU A 164 -14.80 -14.35 -2.57
C LEU A 164 -15.54 -15.38 -3.42
N SER A 165 -16.88 -15.32 -3.40
CA SER A 165 -17.71 -16.03 -4.37
C SER A 165 -17.58 -15.39 -5.75
N PRO A 166 -17.95 -16.08 -6.84
CA PRO A 166 -17.95 -15.49 -8.18
C PRO A 166 -18.69 -14.16 -8.28
N GLN A 167 -19.80 -14.00 -7.54
CA GLN A 167 -20.61 -12.76 -7.56
C GLN A 167 -19.90 -11.54 -6.95
N GLN A 168 -18.85 -11.75 -6.18
CA GLN A 168 -18.05 -10.69 -5.54
C GLN A 168 -16.82 -10.30 -6.37
N THR A 169 -16.60 -10.94 -7.51
CA THR A 169 -15.48 -10.67 -8.42
C THR A 169 -15.92 -9.81 -9.60
N ALA A 170 -15.00 -9.14 -10.27
CA ALA A 170 -15.29 -8.28 -11.39
C ALA A 170 -15.83 -9.05 -12.61
N GLY A 171 -15.34 -10.27 -12.84
CA GLY A 171 -15.80 -11.15 -13.92
C GLY A 171 -17.10 -11.88 -13.61
N GLY A 172 -17.47 -12.04 -12.35
CA GLY A 172 -18.68 -12.71 -11.91
C GLY A 172 -18.75 -14.21 -12.22
N GLN A 173 -17.63 -14.84 -12.62
CA GLN A 173 -17.61 -16.20 -13.15
C GLN A 173 -16.88 -17.20 -12.25
N LYS A 174 -15.77 -16.79 -11.65
CA LYS A 174 -14.91 -17.67 -10.85
C LYS A 174 -14.67 -17.10 -9.46
N PRO A 175 -14.41 -17.96 -8.45
CA PRO A 175 -14.10 -17.50 -7.10
C PRO A 175 -12.72 -16.84 -7.07
N TYR A 176 -12.45 -16.13 -5.97
CA TYR A 176 -11.19 -15.43 -5.76
C TYR A 176 -10.73 -15.57 -4.31
N LEU A 177 -9.43 -15.62 -4.13
CA LEU A 177 -8.77 -15.51 -2.83
C LEU A 177 -7.69 -14.44 -2.93
N PHE A 178 -7.59 -13.56 -1.94
CA PHE A 178 -6.41 -12.73 -1.72
C PHE A 178 -6.07 -12.65 -0.23
N SER A 179 -4.81 -12.37 0.06
CA SER A 179 -4.36 -12.13 1.44
C SER A 179 -4.12 -10.65 1.71
N GLN A 180 -4.26 -10.27 2.99
CA GLN A 180 -3.86 -8.96 3.53
C GLN A 180 -3.17 -9.17 4.86
N GLY A 181 -1.85 -8.93 4.93
CA GLY A 181 -1.02 -9.23 6.11
C GLY A 181 -0.90 -8.09 7.11
N GLN A 182 -0.98 -6.84 6.65
CA GLN A 182 -0.81 -5.64 7.51
C GLN A 182 -2.03 -5.43 8.42
N ALA A 183 -1.88 -5.06 9.69
CA ALA A 183 -0.59 -4.92 10.38
C ALA A 183 -0.01 -6.26 10.88
N ILE A 184 -0.78 -7.10 11.56
CA ILE A 184 -0.38 -8.34 12.23
C ILE A 184 -1.30 -9.52 11.87
N LEU A 185 -1.80 -9.55 10.63
CA LEU A 185 -2.74 -10.56 10.18
C LEU A 185 -2.04 -11.79 9.57
N THR A 186 -0.74 -11.71 9.24
CA THR A 186 0.00 -12.86 8.67
C THR A 186 -0.04 -14.08 9.56
N ARG A 187 -0.02 -13.92 10.88
CA ARG A 187 -0.18 -14.98 11.88
C ARG A 187 -1.49 -15.76 11.80
N THR A 188 -2.46 -15.29 11.01
CA THR A 188 -3.74 -15.99 10.79
C THR A 188 -3.67 -16.98 9.62
N TRP A 189 -2.57 -16.94 8.82
CA TRP A 189 -2.39 -17.88 7.71
C TRP A 189 -0.98 -18.49 7.62
N ILE A 190 0.04 -17.89 8.22
CA ILE A 190 1.40 -18.43 8.34
C ILE A 190 1.81 -18.39 9.81
N PRO A 191 2.14 -19.55 10.44
CA PRO A 191 2.75 -19.56 11.77
C PRO A 191 4.21 -19.09 11.67
N THR A 192 4.49 -17.82 12.02
CA THR A 192 5.82 -17.20 11.93
C THR A 192 6.02 -16.15 13.02
N GLN A 193 7.12 -15.45 13.02
CA GLN A 193 7.37 -14.29 13.87
C GLN A 193 6.81 -13.03 13.20
N ASP A 194 5.54 -12.73 13.45
CA ASP A 194 4.75 -11.72 12.76
C ASP A 194 4.95 -10.32 13.37
N SER A 195 6.14 -9.78 13.17
CA SER A 195 6.55 -8.42 13.57
C SER A 195 7.24 -7.74 12.39
N PRO A 196 7.03 -6.45 12.15
CA PRO A 196 7.69 -5.72 11.06
C PRO A 196 9.22 -5.67 11.24
N GLY A 197 9.70 -5.78 12.49
CA GLY A 197 11.12 -5.85 12.81
C GLY A 197 11.79 -7.18 12.46
N VAL A 198 11.05 -8.25 12.18
CA VAL A 198 11.59 -9.58 11.83
C VAL A 198 11.49 -9.81 10.35
N ARG A 199 12.62 -9.80 9.66
CA ARG A 199 12.68 -9.96 8.20
C ARG A 199 13.07 -11.39 7.84
N GLN A 200 12.40 -11.95 6.85
CA GLN A 200 12.59 -13.32 6.36
C GLN A 200 12.43 -13.40 4.84
N SER A 201 13.26 -14.19 4.18
CA SER A 201 13.04 -14.59 2.78
C SER A 201 11.98 -15.69 2.73
N TYR A 202 11.44 -15.97 1.54
CA TYR A 202 10.51 -17.09 1.43
C TYR A 202 10.55 -17.80 0.07
N THR A 203 10.13 -19.06 0.09
CA THR A 203 9.72 -19.84 -1.06
C THR A 203 8.30 -20.33 -0.84
N ALA A 204 7.56 -20.55 -1.92
CA ALA A 204 6.22 -21.09 -1.81
C ALA A 204 5.89 -22.03 -2.97
N ARG A 205 5.12 -23.07 -2.67
CA ARG A 205 4.41 -23.92 -3.59
C ARG A 205 2.93 -23.86 -3.24
N ILE A 206 2.12 -23.24 -4.09
CA ILE A 206 0.67 -23.10 -3.85
C ILE A 206 -0.08 -23.95 -4.87
N THR A 207 -0.87 -24.88 -4.37
CA THR A 207 -1.77 -25.73 -5.18
C THR A 207 -3.18 -25.15 -5.18
N ALA A 208 -3.76 -24.99 -6.36
CA ALA A 208 -5.10 -24.43 -6.55
C ALA A 208 -5.84 -25.12 -7.72
N PRO A 209 -7.16 -24.88 -7.91
CA PRO A 209 -7.90 -25.35 -9.08
C PRO A 209 -7.21 -24.98 -10.38
N ALA A 210 -7.15 -25.91 -11.34
CA ALA A 210 -6.34 -25.78 -12.57
C ALA A 210 -6.82 -24.68 -13.53
N ASP A 211 -8.06 -24.22 -13.36
CA ASP A 211 -8.69 -23.14 -14.14
C ASP A 211 -8.53 -21.75 -13.51
N LEU A 212 -7.83 -21.65 -12.37
CA LEU A 212 -7.41 -20.39 -11.74
C LEU A 212 -5.90 -20.16 -11.93
N THR A 213 -5.45 -18.96 -11.65
CA THR A 213 -4.04 -18.57 -11.64
C THR A 213 -3.66 -18.14 -10.23
N VAL A 214 -2.45 -18.52 -9.79
CA VAL A 214 -1.86 -18.07 -8.52
C VAL A 214 -0.77 -17.05 -8.80
N VAL A 215 -0.76 -15.96 -8.05
CA VAL A 215 0.32 -14.96 -8.03
C VAL A 215 0.70 -14.65 -6.58
N MET A 216 1.97 -14.29 -6.35
CA MET A 216 2.50 -13.94 -5.03
C MET A 216 3.49 -12.77 -5.13
N SER A 217 3.78 -12.15 -4.00
CA SER A 217 4.81 -11.09 -3.84
C SER A 217 6.24 -11.64 -3.98
N ALA A 218 6.53 -12.33 -5.08
CA ALA A 218 7.80 -13.03 -5.33
C ALA A 218 8.01 -13.30 -6.82
N GLU A 219 9.22 -13.72 -7.19
CA GLU A 219 9.52 -14.24 -8.52
C GLU A 219 8.68 -15.49 -8.79
N GLN A 220 7.97 -15.49 -9.91
CA GLN A 220 7.12 -16.60 -10.34
C GLN A 220 7.93 -17.61 -11.15
N LEU A 221 8.34 -18.73 -10.54
CA LEU A 221 9.19 -19.74 -11.16
C LEU A 221 8.45 -20.62 -12.17
N THR A 222 7.13 -20.78 -12.00
CA THR A 222 6.27 -21.61 -12.87
C THR A 222 5.02 -20.84 -13.32
N PRO A 223 5.14 -19.87 -14.26
CA PRO A 223 4.05 -18.94 -14.61
C PRO A 223 2.76 -19.61 -15.10
N LYS A 224 2.85 -20.82 -15.68
CA LYS A 224 1.69 -21.58 -16.18
C LYS A 224 1.14 -22.61 -15.20
N GLY A 225 1.79 -22.73 -14.03
CA GLY A 225 1.54 -23.80 -13.07
C GLY A 225 1.92 -25.19 -13.61
N GLU A 226 2.24 -26.10 -12.72
CA GLU A 226 2.57 -27.51 -12.99
C GLU A 226 1.41 -28.40 -12.59
N ALA A 227 1.11 -29.48 -13.31
CA ALA A 227 0.08 -30.42 -12.93
C ALA A 227 0.37 -31.00 -11.53
N ALA A 228 -0.59 -30.95 -10.62
CA ALA A 228 -0.43 -31.36 -9.22
C ALA A 228 -1.45 -32.45 -8.78
N GLY A 229 -2.30 -32.90 -9.70
CA GLY A 229 -3.33 -33.90 -9.47
C GLY A 229 -4.54 -33.65 -10.37
N ALA A 230 -5.59 -34.45 -10.22
CA ALA A 230 -6.80 -34.29 -11.01
C ALA A 230 -7.47 -32.94 -10.73
N GLY A 231 -7.53 -32.08 -11.75
CA GLY A 231 -8.18 -30.78 -11.67
C GLY A 231 -7.40 -29.69 -10.91
N THR A 232 -6.13 -29.91 -10.52
CA THR A 232 -5.31 -28.95 -9.81
C THR A 232 -3.97 -28.71 -10.49
N LYS A 233 -3.40 -27.52 -10.24
CA LYS A 233 -2.03 -27.14 -10.57
C LYS A 233 -1.33 -26.59 -9.33
N ALA A 234 0.01 -26.59 -9.37
CA ALA A 234 0.84 -25.95 -8.37
C ALA A 234 1.71 -24.87 -9.04
N TRP A 235 1.84 -23.74 -8.37
CA TRP A 235 2.73 -22.65 -8.75
C TRP A 235 3.83 -22.49 -7.72
N ARG A 236 5.05 -22.19 -8.20
CA ARG A 236 6.24 -22.02 -7.37
C ARG A 236 6.72 -20.59 -7.40
N PHE A 237 7.11 -20.11 -6.23
CA PHE A 237 7.55 -18.74 -6.02
C PHE A 237 8.81 -18.68 -5.17
N LYS A 238 9.59 -17.61 -5.34
CA LYS A 238 10.80 -17.37 -4.58
C LYS A 238 11.06 -15.89 -4.38
N LEU A 239 11.37 -15.48 -3.16
CA LEU A 239 11.88 -14.16 -2.82
C LEU A 239 13.10 -14.32 -1.90
N ASP A 240 14.29 -14.02 -2.43
CA ASP A 240 15.55 -14.12 -1.69
C ASP A 240 15.78 -12.91 -0.77
N ASN A 241 15.27 -11.75 -1.15
CA ASN A 241 15.34 -10.55 -0.33
C ASN A 241 14.48 -10.72 0.94
N PRO A 242 15.06 -10.45 2.14
CA PRO A 242 14.30 -10.59 3.37
C PRO A 242 13.28 -9.44 3.53
N ILE A 243 12.04 -9.81 3.81
CA ILE A 243 10.91 -8.90 4.02
C ILE A 243 10.25 -9.15 5.36
N PRO A 244 9.55 -8.16 5.95
CA PRO A 244 8.66 -8.42 7.07
C PRO A 244 7.50 -9.34 6.65
N PRO A 245 6.94 -10.14 7.58
CA PRO A 245 5.91 -11.13 7.25
C PRO A 245 4.67 -10.56 6.58
N TYR A 246 4.24 -9.35 6.96
CA TYR A 246 3.02 -8.75 6.44
C TYR A 246 3.05 -8.49 4.92
N LEU A 247 4.24 -8.52 4.31
CA LEU A 247 4.46 -8.36 2.87
C LEU A 247 4.42 -9.69 2.09
N ILE A 248 4.30 -10.84 2.77
CA ILE A 248 4.08 -12.13 2.09
C ILE A 248 2.62 -12.18 1.65
N ALA A 249 2.38 -12.05 0.36
CA ALA A 249 1.04 -11.96 -0.19
C ALA A 249 0.77 -13.02 -1.25
N VAL A 250 -0.46 -13.50 -1.29
CA VAL A 250 -0.98 -14.47 -2.27
C VAL A 250 -2.32 -14.01 -2.83
N ALA A 251 -2.51 -14.22 -4.12
CA ALA A 251 -3.83 -14.14 -4.73
C ALA A 251 -4.06 -15.32 -5.68
N VAL A 252 -5.30 -15.81 -5.71
CA VAL A 252 -5.75 -16.91 -6.56
C VAL A 252 -7.07 -16.51 -7.21
N GLY A 253 -7.10 -16.46 -8.53
CA GLY A 253 -8.30 -16.00 -9.25
C GLY A 253 -8.24 -16.24 -10.74
N ASP A 254 -9.26 -15.76 -11.45
CA ASP A 254 -9.25 -15.69 -12.91
C ASP A 254 -8.41 -14.50 -13.35
N LEU A 255 -7.10 -14.69 -13.43
CA LEU A 255 -6.13 -13.62 -13.64
C LEU A 255 -5.50 -13.71 -15.03
N ALA A 256 -5.36 -12.55 -15.68
CA ALA A 256 -4.60 -12.35 -16.88
C ALA A 256 -3.58 -11.21 -16.67
N PHE A 257 -2.52 -11.21 -17.47
CA PHE A 257 -1.41 -10.26 -17.36
C PHE A 257 -1.26 -9.40 -18.61
N ALA A 258 -1.02 -8.10 -18.40
CA ALA A 258 -0.62 -7.16 -19.46
C ALA A 258 0.71 -6.49 -19.09
N PRO A 259 1.78 -6.65 -19.88
CA PRO A 259 3.05 -5.97 -19.64
C PRO A 259 2.97 -4.50 -20.06
N PHE A 260 3.71 -3.62 -19.33
CA PHE A 260 3.97 -2.24 -19.74
C PHE A 260 5.34 -2.13 -20.42
N ASP A 261 6.34 -2.77 -19.79
CA ASP A 261 7.71 -2.92 -20.30
C ASP A 261 8.33 -4.24 -19.83
N GLU A 262 9.67 -4.33 -19.84
CA GLU A 262 10.40 -5.53 -19.41
C GLU A 262 10.29 -5.80 -17.90
N ARG A 263 10.06 -4.75 -17.08
CA ARG A 263 10.09 -4.82 -15.62
C ARG A 263 8.72 -4.62 -14.96
N THR A 264 7.74 -4.09 -15.69
CA THR A 264 6.46 -3.67 -15.13
C THR A 264 5.28 -4.25 -15.90
N GLY A 265 4.15 -4.40 -15.22
CA GLY A 265 2.90 -4.86 -15.82
C GLY A 265 1.76 -4.89 -14.82
N VAL A 266 0.60 -5.34 -15.28
CA VAL A 266 -0.59 -5.47 -14.45
C VAL A 266 -1.27 -6.81 -14.61
N TRP A 267 -1.61 -7.40 -13.47
CA TRP A 267 -2.51 -8.53 -13.32
C TRP A 267 -3.92 -8.01 -13.00
N ALA A 268 -4.92 -8.55 -13.65
CA ALA A 268 -6.32 -8.26 -13.34
C ALA A 268 -7.22 -9.40 -13.84
N GLU A 269 -8.47 -9.42 -13.39
CA GLU A 269 -9.47 -10.27 -14.03
C GLU A 269 -9.67 -9.84 -15.50
N PRO A 270 -9.92 -10.79 -16.43
CA PRO A 270 -10.00 -10.47 -17.87
C PRO A 270 -10.96 -9.34 -18.23
N SER A 271 -12.06 -9.20 -17.45
CA SER A 271 -13.05 -8.13 -17.66
C SER A 271 -12.53 -6.72 -17.38
N GLN A 272 -11.49 -6.58 -16.54
CA GLN A 272 -10.90 -5.30 -16.15
C GLN A 272 -9.50 -5.07 -16.73
N LEU A 273 -8.88 -6.09 -17.34
CA LEU A 273 -7.48 -6.04 -17.74
C LEU A 273 -7.16 -4.88 -18.69
N GLN A 274 -8.02 -4.64 -19.69
CA GLN A 274 -7.78 -3.57 -20.66
C GLN A 274 -7.85 -2.18 -20.01
N ALA A 275 -8.86 -1.94 -19.16
CA ALA A 275 -9.01 -0.69 -18.44
C ALA A 275 -7.84 -0.46 -17.47
N SER A 276 -7.45 -1.51 -16.72
CA SER A 276 -6.31 -1.47 -15.81
C SER A 276 -5.00 -1.20 -16.54
N ALA A 277 -4.76 -1.86 -17.68
CA ALA A 277 -3.55 -1.65 -18.47
C ALA A 277 -3.49 -0.21 -19.06
N HIS A 278 -4.63 0.36 -19.44
CA HIS A 278 -4.68 1.75 -19.91
C HIS A 278 -4.38 2.74 -18.78
N GLU A 279 -5.04 2.57 -17.64
CA GLU A 279 -4.93 3.49 -16.50
C GLU A 279 -3.53 3.47 -15.89
N LEU A 280 -2.94 2.28 -15.71
CA LEU A 280 -1.71 2.07 -14.95
C LEU A 280 -0.43 2.08 -15.81
N GLN A 281 -0.54 2.33 -17.11
CA GLN A 281 0.60 2.39 -18.04
C GLN A 281 1.74 3.35 -17.60
N PRO A 282 1.49 4.50 -16.93
CA PRO A 282 2.55 5.39 -16.46
C PRO A 282 3.51 4.79 -15.40
N THR A 283 3.21 3.59 -14.89
CA THR A 283 4.04 2.89 -13.88
C THR A 283 5.50 2.78 -14.29
N ALA A 284 5.79 2.46 -15.55
CA ALA A 284 7.18 2.33 -16.03
C ALA A 284 7.98 3.63 -15.88
N GLU A 285 7.36 4.77 -16.25
CA GLU A 285 7.97 6.11 -16.11
C GLU A 285 8.17 6.49 -14.63
N MET A 286 7.23 6.08 -13.77
CA MET A 286 7.35 6.32 -12.31
C MET A 286 8.51 5.52 -11.71
N VAL A 287 8.76 4.27 -12.16
CA VAL A 287 9.91 3.47 -11.72
C VAL A 287 11.22 4.16 -12.08
N ASP A 288 11.37 4.64 -13.32
CA ASP A 288 12.56 5.36 -13.77
C ASP A 288 12.77 6.66 -12.97
N ALA A 289 11.70 7.41 -12.71
CA ALA A 289 11.75 8.62 -11.89
C ALA A 289 12.16 8.33 -10.44
N ALA A 290 11.61 7.29 -9.84
CA ALA A 290 11.94 6.87 -8.48
C ALA A 290 13.39 6.40 -8.35
N GLU A 291 13.91 5.63 -9.31
CA GLU A 291 15.33 5.23 -9.34
C GLU A 291 16.27 6.44 -9.46
N ALA A 292 15.92 7.41 -10.27
CA ALA A 292 16.69 8.66 -10.39
C ALA A 292 16.70 9.47 -9.08
N LEU A 293 15.64 9.44 -8.30
CA LEU A 293 15.52 10.15 -7.02
C LEU A 293 16.20 9.40 -5.86
N TYR A 294 15.97 8.09 -5.72
CA TYR A 294 16.23 7.34 -4.47
C TYR A 294 17.28 6.23 -4.61
N GLY A 295 17.78 5.98 -5.82
CA GLY A 295 18.71 4.91 -6.12
C GLY A 295 18.00 3.65 -6.66
N PRO A 296 18.76 2.57 -6.95
CA PRO A 296 18.26 1.46 -7.75
C PRO A 296 17.06 0.73 -7.09
N TYR A 297 16.08 0.37 -7.90
CA TYR A 297 15.00 -0.53 -7.54
C TYR A 297 15.57 -1.94 -7.36
N ARG A 298 15.43 -2.54 -6.18
CA ARG A 298 16.16 -3.76 -5.78
C ARG A 298 15.32 -5.03 -5.82
N TRP A 299 14.07 -4.95 -6.31
CA TRP A 299 13.11 -6.06 -6.23
C TRP A 299 12.94 -6.82 -7.55
N GLY A 300 13.61 -6.40 -8.63
CA GLY A 300 13.51 -7.01 -9.95
C GLY A 300 12.33 -6.48 -10.75
N ARG A 301 11.15 -7.12 -10.66
CA ARG A 301 9.92 -6.63 -11.30
C ARG A 301 9.06 -5.80 -10.34
N TYR A 302 8.33 -4.85 -10.90
CA TYR A 302 7.26 -4.12 -10.21
C TYR A 302 5.95 -4.34 -10.99
N ASP A 303 5.19 -5.31 -10.57
CA ASP A 303 3.88 -5.58 -11.15
C ASP A 303 2.76 -5.14 -10.20
N LEU A 304 1.63 -4.76 -10.75
CA LEU A 304 0.42 -4.44 -9.99
C LEU A 304 -0.59 -5.58 -10.13
N LEU A 305 -1.41 -5.78 -9.10
CA LEU A 305 -2.59 -6.62 -9.16
C LEU A 305 -3.81 -5.80 -8.79
N VAL A 306 -4.71 -5.57 -9.75
CA VAL A 306 -6.00 -4.96 -9.47
C VAL A 306 -6.91 -6.00 -8.83
N LEU A 307 -7.22 -5.79 -7.56
CA LEU A 307 -8.01 -6.70 -6.74
C LEU A 307 -9.52 -6.52 -6.95
N PRO A 308 -10.33 -7.51 -6.50
CA PRO A 308 -11.78 -7.35 -6.43
C PRO A 308 -12.20 -6.18 -5.53
N PRO A 309 -13.45 -5.69 -5.69
CA PRO A 309 -13.96 -4.50 -4.99
C PRO A 309 -13.94 -4.56 -3.46
N SER A 310 -13.86 -5.74 -2.85
CA SER A 310 -13.82 -5.91 -1.38
C SER A 310 -12.50 -5.48 -0.74
N PHE A 311 -11.46 -5.18 -1.52
CA PHE A 311 -10.14 -4.80 -0.99
C PHE A 311 -10.26 -3.52 -0.12
N PRO A 312 -9.77 -3.55 1.14
CA PRO A 312 -10.10 -2.51 2.13
C PRO A 312 -9.25 -1.23 2.01
N PHE A 313 -8.09 -1.30 1.35
CA PHE A 313 -7.12 -0.20 1.24
C PHE A 313 -7.08 0.41 -0.16
N GLY A 314 -6.23 1.40 -0.34
CA GLY A 314 -5.89 1.97 -1.65
C GLY A 314 -4.99 1.03 -2.42
N GLY A 315 -3.88 0.68 -1.80
CA GLY A 315 -2.92 -0.32 -2.26
C GLY A 315 -2.36 -1.12 -1.11
N MET A 316 -1.42 -1.99 -1.44
CA MET A 316 -0.58 -2.72 -0.51
C MET A 316 0.76 -2.99 -1.19
N GLU A 317 1.82 -2.56 -0.55
CA GLU A 317 3.17 -2.46 -1.05
C GLU A 317 3.93 -3.79 -1.19
N ASN A 318 3.25 -4.91 -1.35
CA ASN A 318 3.90 -6.21 -1.46
C ASN A 318 5.00 -6.19 -2.53
N PRO A 319 6.26 -6.55 -2.22
CA PRO A 319 7.35 -6.54 -3.20
C PRO A 319 7.01 -7.36 -4.44
N MET A 320 7.40 -6.87 -5.62
CA MET A 320 7.17 -7.50 -6.93
C MET A 320 5.70 -7.63 -7.36
N LEU A 321 4.72 -7.42 -6.45
CA LEU A 321 3.29 -7.54 -6.74
C LEU A 321 2.48 -6.61 -5.83
N THR A 322 2.48 -5.33 -6.14
CA THR A 322 1.64 -4.35 -5.45
C THR A 322 0.16 -4.67 -5.66
N PHE A 323 -0.59 -4.75 -4.58
CA PHE A 323 -2.05 -4.84 -4.68
C PHE A 323 -2.66 -3.44 -4.84
N ALA A 324 -3.65 -3.32 -5.71
CA ALA A 324 -4.32 -2.05 -5.98
C ALA A 324 -5.84 -2.20 -5.97
N THR A 325 -6.52 -1.21 -5.40
CA THR A 325 -7.98 -1.16 -5.42
C THR A 325 -8.50 -0.87 -6.83
N PRO A 326 -9.62 -1.48 -7.27
CA PRO A 326 -10.22 -1.12 -8.55
C PRO A 326 -10.77 0.31 -8.59
N THR A 327 -10.89 0.99 -7.44
CA THR A 327 -11.41 2.36 -7.36
C THR A 327 -10.48 3.41 -7.97
N ILE A 328 -9.23 3.05 -8.30
CA ILE A 328 -8.29 3.94 -9.01
C ILE A 328 -8.45 3.90 -10.53
N ILE A 329 -9.20 2.95 -11.06
CA ILE A 329 -9.43 2.83 -12.50
C ILE A 329 -10.52 3.83 -12.90
N ALA A 330 -10.16 5.11 -12.94
CA ALA A 330 -11.06 6.22 -13.25
C ALA A 330 -11.23 6.45 -14.76
N GLY A 331 -10.30 5.96 -15.59
CA GLY A 331 -10.31 6.08 -17.04
C GLY A 331 -9.61 7.33 -17.58
N ASP A 332 -9.07 8.18 -16.72
CA ASP A 332 -8.40 9.44 -17.07
C ASP A 332 -7.01 9.60 -16.42
N ARG A 333 -6.51 8.57 -15.76
CA ARG A 333 -5.23 8.53 -15.04
C ARG A 333 -5.10 9.56 -13.92
N SER A 334 -6.21 10.07 -13.43
CA SER A 334 -6.22 11.12 -12.40
C SER A 334 -5.91 10.63 -10.98
N LEU A 335 -5.91 9.30 -10.77
CA LEU A 335 -5.70 8.66 -9.47
C LEU A 335 -4.41 7.81 -9.41
N VAL A 336 -3.50 7.99 -10.37
CA VAL A 336 -2.25 7.20 -10.47
C VAL A 336 -1.20 7.59 -9.42
N SER A 337 -1.41 8.64 -8.63
CA SER A 337 -0.56 8.98 -7.49
C SER A 337 -0.50 7.82 -6.49
N LEU A 338 -1.57 7.02 -6.37
CA LEU A 338 -1.52 5.78 -5.60
C LEU A 338 -0.43 4.83 -6.08
N VAL A 339 -0.21 4.70 -7.39
CA VAL A 339 0.88 3.85 -7.92
C VAL A 339 2.24 4.40 -7.50
N ALA A 340 2.42 5.73 -7.54
CA ALA A 340 3.64 6.37 -7.06
C ALA A 340 3.87 6.13 -5.56
N HIS A 341 2.79 6.14 -4.76
CA HIS A 341 2.80 5.80 -3.34
C HIS A 341 3.28 4.36 -3.11
N GLU A 342 2.60 3.39 -3.70
CA GLU A 342 2.94 1.97 -3.51
C GLU A 342 4.33 1.62 -4.07
N LEU A 343 4.75 2.27 -5.16
CA LEU A 343 6.10 2.13 -5.69
C LEU A 343 7.15 2.67 -4.72
N ALA A 344 6.88 3.81 -4.10
CA ALA A 344 7.80 4.46 -3.15
C ALA A 344 8.09 3.58 -1.92
N HIS A 345 7.15 2.74 -1.54
CA HIS A 345 7.35 1.71 -0.51
C HIS A 345 8.50 0.74 -0.83
N SER A 346 8.92 0.62 -2.07
CA SER A 346 10.10 -0.18 -2.43
C SER A 346 11.38 0.28 -1.72
N TRP A 347 11.41 1.51 -1.24
CA TRP A 347 12.48 2.07 -0.39
C TRP A 347 12.03 2.23 1.06
N SER A 348 10.93 2.93 1.33
CA SER A 348 10.39 3.10 2.69
C SER A 348 9.26 2.10 2.96
N GLY A 349 9.46 1.20 3.89
CA GLY A 349 8.55 0.06 4.17
C GLY A 349 9.20 -1.26 3.79
N ASN A 350 9.63 -1.44 2.54
CA ASN A 350 10.18 -2.71 2.08
C ASN A 350 11.70 -2.81 2.28
N LEU A 351 12.48 -1.81 1.88
CA LEU A 351 13.93 -1.82 2.06
C LEU A 351 14.34 -1.43 3.48
N VAL A 352 13.78 -0.35 3.99
CA VAL A 352 13.91 0.11 5.37
C VAL A 352 12.52 0.12 5.98
N THR A 353 12.28 -0.70 6.98
CA THR A 353 10.94 -0.95 7.57
C THR A 353 10.89 -0.42 8.99
N ASN A 354 9.76 0.10 9.46
CA ASN A 354 9.52 0.37 10.87
C ASN A 354 9.79 -0.88 11.72
N ALA A 355 10.46 -0.72 12.86
CA ALA A 355 10.79 -1.85 13.74
C ALA A 355 9.57 -2.37 14.52
N THR A 356 8.65 -1.48 14.87
CA THR A 356 7.37 -1.73 15.53
C THR A 356 6.30 -0.84 14.93
N TRP A 357 5.04 -1.14 15.17
CA TRP A 357 3.91 -0.33 14.66
C TRP A 357 3.81 1.05 15.32
N ASP A 358 4.48 1.28 16.43
CA ASP A 358 4.61 2.60 17.07
C ASP A 358 5.26 3.63 16.14
N ASP A 359 6.09 3.17 15.20
CA ASP A 359 6.85 3.97 14.24
C ASP A 359 6.33 3.84 12.79
N PHE A 360 5.05 3.56 12.60
CA PHE A 360 4.42 3.37 11.29
C PHE A 360 4.66 4.54 10.32
N TRP A 361 4.79 5.77 10.82
CA TRP A 361 5.10 6.95 10.02
C TRP A 361 6.42 6.85 9.23
N LEU A 362 7.37 6.01 9.68
CA LEU A 362 8.64 5.77 8.97
C LEU A 362 8.42 5.04 7.63
N ASN A 363 7.35 4.27 7.52
CA ASN A 363 6.90 3.75 6.24
C ASN A 363 6.11 4.85 5.51
N GLU A 364 4.99 5.28 6.04
CA GLU A 364 3.98 6.06 5.33
C GLU A 364 4.36 7.52 5.09
N GLY A 365 4.98 8.16 6.06
CA GLY A 365 5.40 9.57 5.93
C GLY A 365 6.49 9.75 4.88
N PHE A 366 7.45 8.82 4.83
CA PHE A 366 8.44 8.80 3.76
C PHE A 366 7.79 8.52 2.41
N THR A 367 6.91 7.55 2.37
CA THR A 367 6.24 7.13 1.13
C THR A 367 5.35 8.24 0.58
N SER A 368 4.58 8.93 1.41
CA SER A 368 3.79 10.10 0.99
C SER A 368 4.65 11.27 0.51
N TYR A 369 5.82 11.48 1.13
CA TYR A 369 6.80 12.44 0.63
C TYR A 369 7.37 12.02 -0.74
N PHE A 370 7.67 10.73 -0.91
CA PHE A 370 8.21 10.19 -2.16
C PHE A 370 7.19 10.20 -3.28
N GLU A 371 5.94 9.82 -2.99
CA GLU A 371 4.81 9.96 -3.91
C GLU A 371 4.80 11.36 -4.52
N ASN A 372 4.82 12.40 -3.68
CA ASN A 372 4.84 13.79 -4.14
C ASN A 372 6.05 14.11 -5.03
N ARG A 373 7.25 13.55 -4.73
CA ARG A 373 8.46 13.78 -5.51
C ARG A 373 8.44 13.03 -6.84
N ILE A 374 7.88 11.83 -6.89
CA ILE A 374 7.66 11.06 -8.13
C ILE A 374 6.64 11.80 -9.01
N MET A 375 5.52 12.25 -8.42
CA MET A 375 4.50 13.02 -9.12
C MET A 375 5.05 14.36 -9.64
N GLU A 376 5.92 15.04 -8.87
CA GLU A 376 6.64 16.24 -9.33
C GLU A 376 7.52 15.93 -10.55
N ALA A 377 8.23 14.80 -10.55
CA ALA A 377 9.13 14.41 -11.63
C ALA A 377 8.38 14.03 -12.92
N VAL A 378 7.25 13.34 -12.81
CA VAL A 378 6.49 12.82 -13.97
C VAL A 378 5.46 13.83 -14.47
N TYR A 379 4.73 14.50 -13.58
CA TYR A 379 3.60 15.38 -13.93
C TYR A 379 3.84 16.86 -13.66
N GLY A 380 5.00 17.19 -13.11
CA GLY A 380 5.38 18.57 -12.80
C GLY A 380 4.94 19.04 -11.42
N ARG A 381 5.60 20.13 -10.96
CA ARG A 381 5.45 20.65 -9.61
C ARG A 381 4.02 21.08 -9.27
N ASP A 382 3.31 21.70 -10.22
CA ASP A 382 1.96 22.24 -9.96
C ASP A 382 0.96 21.11 -9.64
N ALA A 383 1.07 19.94 -10.29
CA ALA A 383 0.25 18.78 -10.01
C ALA A 383 0.53 18.24 -8.59
N ALA A 384 1.80 18.04 -8.25
CA ALA A 384 2.21 17.55 -6.93
C ALA A 384 1.79 18.50 -5.80
N VAL A 385 1.91 19.83 -5.99
CA VAL A 385 1.51 20.81 -4.97
C VAL A 385 0.00 20.84 -4.76
N GLN A 386 -0.81 20.59 -5.78
CA GLN A 386 -2.27 20.48 -5.60
C GLN A 386 -2.62 19.31 -4.67
N GLU A 387 -1.99 18.15 -4.82
CA GLU A 387 -2.17 17.00 -3.93
C GLU A 387 -1.74 17.32 -2.49
N GLN A 388 -0.59 17.98 -2.33
CA GLN A 388 -0.12 18.42 -1.00
C GLN A 388 -1.09 19.37 -0.30
N VAL A 389 -1.74 20.30 -1.03
CA VAL A 389 -2.73 21.22 -0.45
C VAL A 389 -4.00 20.48 -0.04
N LEU A 390 -4.44 19.49 -0.80
CA LEU A 390 -5.60 18.66 -0.41
C LEU A 390 -5.28 17.81 0.82
N ALA A 391 -4.14 17.15 0.87
CA ALA A 391 -3.65 16.39 2.01
C ALA A 391 -3.52 17.27 3.26
N TRP A 392 -2.97 18.49 3.11
CA TRP A 392 -2.91 19.48 4.19
C TRP A 392 -4.28 19.81 4.78
N GLY A 393 -5.31 19.95 3.93
CA GLY A 393 -6.70 20.16 4.39
C GLY A 393 -7.19 18.99 5.25
N GLY A 394 -6.98 17.76 4.80
CA GLY A 394 -7.32 16.54 5.54
C GLY A 394 -6.61 16.44 6.89
N LEU A 395 -5.30 16.71 6.92
CA LEU A 395 -4.50 16.73 8.15
C LEU A 395 -5.04 17.77 9.16
N GLN A 396 -5.42 18.96 8.70
CA GLN A 396 -5.99 20.00 9.56
C GLN A 396 -7.33 19.59 10.21
N ASP A 397 -8.13 18.81 9.49
CA ASP A 397 -9.42 18.34 10.00
C ASP A 397 -9.20 17.18 10.98
N GLU A 398 -8.34 16.22 10.68
CA GLU A 398 -8.05 15.09 11.58
C GLU A 398 -7.38 15.51 12.90
N LEU A 399 -6.53 16.53 12.87
CA LEU A 399 -5.93 17.10 14.10
C LEU A 399 -6.98 17.70 15.08
N LYS A 400 -8.18 18.03 14.61
CA LYS A 400 -9.28 18.51 15.46
C LYS A 400 -10.07 17.37 16.11
N GLU A 401 -10.03 16.18 15.49
CA GLU A 401 -10.84 15.02 15.87
C GLU A 401 -10.08 14.04 16.78
N LEU A 402 -8.76 13.88 16.57
CA LEU A 402 -7.94 12.94 17.30
C LEU A 402 -7.58 13.44 18.71
N ALA A 403 -7.40 12.50 19.63
CA ALA A 403 -6.78 12.80 20.92
C ALA A 403 -5.34 13.31 20.71
N PRO A 404 -4.84 14.27 21.53
CA PRO A 404 -3.51 14.83 21.33
C PRO A 404 -2.40 13.78 21.26
N ALA A 405 -2.48 12.68 22.03
CA ALA A 405 -1.50 11.61 22.00
C ALA A 405 -1.41 10.91 20.63
N ASP A 406 -2.54 10.78 19.93
CA ASP A 406 -2.64 10.12 18.63
C ASP A 406 -2.26 11.06 17.46
N THR A 407 -1.91 12.31 17.73
CA THR A 407 -1.36 13.25 16.74
C THR A 407 0.17 13.30 16.69
N ARG A 408 0.85 12.42 17.44
CA ARG A 408 2.30 12.23 17.37
C ARG A 408 2.66 11.34 16.17
N LEU A 409 3.89 11.46 15.67
CA LEU A 409 4.41 10.51 14.68
C LEU A 409 4.79 9.18 15.34
N HIS A 410 5.57 9.23 16.43
CA HIS A 410 5.81 8.05 17.26
C HIS A 410 4.63 7.86 18.22
N LEU A 411 3.96 6.74 18.11
CA LEU A 411 2.81 6.37 18.93
C LEU A 411 3.21 5.37 20.03
N GLU A 412 2.34 5.21 21.02
CA GLU A 412 2.43 4.17 22.04
C GLU A 412 1.20 3.26 21.92
N LEU A 413 1.34 2.17 21.15
CA LEU A 413 0.25 1.27 20.81
C LEU A 413 0.18 0.02 21.70
N THR A 414 1.00 -0.07 22.77
CA THR A 414 0.95 -1.21 23.70
C THR A 414 -0.44 -1.42 24.27
N GLY A 415 -1.03 -2.61 24.01
CA GLY A 415 -2.38 -2.98 24.46
C GLY A 415 -3.51 -2.44 23.58
N ARG A 416 -3.20 -1.76 22.48
CA ARG A 416 -4.12 -1.33 21.43
C ARG A 416 -3.94 -2.20 20.20
N ASP A 417 -4.94 -2.24 19.31
CA ASP A 417 -4.78 -2.82 17.97
C ASP A 417 -3.82 -1.91 17.17
N PRO A 418 -2.80 -2.43 16.49
CA PRO A 418 -1.91 -1.60 15.68
C PRO A 418 -2.63 -0.86 14.56
N ASP A 419 -3.78 -1.35 14.08
CA ASP A 419 -4.63 -0.66 13.10
C ASP A 419 -5.19 0.67 13.64
N ASP A 420 -5.23 0.89 14.97
CA ASP A 420 -5.60 2.17 15.59
C ASP A 420 -4.59 3.30 15.27
N GLY A 421 -3.35 2.95 14.95
CA GLY A 421 -2.30 3.88 14.54
C GLY A 421 -2.31 4.23 13.04
N MET A 422 -3.13 3.57 12.24
CA MET A 422 -3.23 3.80 10.80
C MET A 422 -4.18 4.97 10.48
N ASN A 423 -3.71 6.17 10.73
CA ASN A 423 -4.43 7.42 10.49
C ASN A 423 -3.59 8.39 9.63
N THR A 424 -4.19 9.48 9.18
CA THR A 424 -3.58 10.50 8.31
C THR A 424 -2.31 11.13 8.91
N ILE A 425 -2.14 11.09 10.23
CA ILE A 425 -0.96 11.65 10.91
C ILE A 425 0.32 10.96 10.44
N ALA A 426 0.33 9.63 10.36
CA ALA A 426 1.51 8.89 9.90
C ALA A 426 1.91 9.31 8.47
N TYR A 427 0.94 9.50 7.59
CA TYR A 427 1.11 9.89 6.19
C TYR A 427 1.45 11.37 6.04
N ASP A 428 0.52 12.25 6.36
CA ASP A 428 0.57 13.66 5.98
C ASP A 428 1.45 14.50 6.91
N LYS A 429 1.42 14.26 8.24
CA LYS A 429 2.37 14.90 9.16
C LYS A 429 3.78 14.37 8.93
N GLY A 430 3.94 13.06 8.64
CA GLY A 430 5.23 12.47 8.30
C GLY A 430 5.82 13.08 7.02
N ALA A 431 5.03 13.18 5.94
CA ALA A 431 5.45 13.83 4.71
C ALA A 431 5.76 15.33 4.91
N ALA A 432 4.96 16.03 5.72
CA ALA A 432 5.20 17.42 6.07
C ALA A 432 6.51 17.61 6.84
N PHE A 433 6.86 16.66 7.71
CA PHE A 433 8.14 16.66 8.41
C PHE A 433 9.32 16.57 7.43
N LEU A 434 9.32 15.60 6.52
CA LEU A 434 10.38 15.44 5.53
C LEU A 434 10.49 16.65 4.59
N ARG A 435 9.35 17.19 4.15
CA ARG A 435 9.31 18.43 3.37
C ARG A 435 9.88 19.63 4.13
N THR A 436 9.62 19.74 5.43
CA THR A 436 10.18 20.79 6.28
C THR A 436 11.71 20.63 6.40
N ILE A 437 12.22 19.40 6.53
CA ILE A 437 13.66 19.14 6.52
C ILE A 437 14.27 19.56 5.18
N GLU A 438 13.66 19.17 4.05
CA GLU A 438 14.08 19.56 2.70
C GLU A 438 14.15 21.10 2.55
N GLN A 439 13.11 21.82 3.00
CA GLN A 439 13.03 23.26 2.90
C GLN A 439 14.12 23.98 3.73
N ILE A 440 14.39 23.47 4.94
CA ILE A 440 15.34 24.10 5.86
C ILE A 440 16.79 23.75 5.53
N ALA A 441 17.08 22.50 5.16
CA ALA A 441 18.44 22.03 4.82
C ALA A 441 18.83 22.33 3.37
N GLY A 442 17.84 22.53 2.49
CA GLY A 442 18.00 22.64 1.05
C GLY A 442 17.88 21.27 0.35
N ARG A 443 17.21 21.27 -0.81
CA ARG A 443 16.87 20.05 -1.58
C ARG A 443 18.08 19.20 -1.90
N GLU A 444 19.17 19.80 -2.38
CA GLU A 444 20.38 19.07 -2.77
C GLU A 444 21.00 18.30 -1.58
N ALA A 445 21.14 18.97 -0.45
CA ALA A 445 21.70 18.35 0.77
C ALA A 445 20.78 17.26 1.32
N PHE A 446 19.47 17.51 1.28
CA PHE A 446 18.47 16.54 1.72
C PHE A 446 18.44 15.30 0.82
N ASP A 447 18.40 15.45 -0.51
CA ASP A 447 18.40 14.33 -1.46
C ASP A 447 19.68 13.48 -1.36
N ALA A 448 20.83 14.12 -1.16
CA ALA A 448 22.10 13.42 -0.96
C ALA A 448 22.10 12.60 0.36
N TRP A 449 21.57 13.19 1.44
CA TRP A 449 21.40 12.48 2.71
C TRP A 449 20.43 11.32 2.57
N LEU A 450 19.29 11.53 1.93
CA LEU A 450 18.20 10.56 1.78
C LEU A 450 18.65 9.30 1.03
N ARG A 451 19.37 9.46 -0.10
CA ARG A 451 19.98 8.32 -0.80
C ARG A 451 20.95 7.56 0.10
N GLY A 452 21.81 8.28 0.85
CA GLY A 452 22.72 7.67 1.81
C GLY A 452 22.00 6.96 2.96
N TYR A 453 20.84 7.47 3.40
CA TYR A 453 20.02 6.85 4.44
C TYR A 453 19.52 5.46 4.02
N PHE A 454 18.95 5.32 2.81
CA PHE A 454 18.49 4.02 2.31
C PHE A 454 19.64 3.04 2.04
N GLU A 455 20.80 3.54 1.63
CA GLU A 455 21.98 2.68 1.44
C GLU A 455 22.51 2.14 2.76
N ARG A 456 22.65 2.99 3.78
CA ARG A 456 23.18 2.60 5.11
C ARG A 456 22.25 1.70 5.88
N ASN A 457 20.94 1.89 5.72
CA ASN A 457 19.92 1.21 6.50
C ASN A 457 19.17 0.12 5.71
N ALA A 458 19.63 -0.21 4.49
CA ALA A 458 19.02 -1.23 3.66
C ALA A 458 18.86 -2.56 4.42
N TRP A 459 17.67 -3.17 4.31
CA TRP A 459 17.31 -4.45 4.93
C TRP A 459 17.27 -4.46 6.46
N ARG A 460 17.17 -3.30 7.07
CA ARG A 460 17.18 -3.15 8.53
C ARG A 460 15.86 -2.57 9.05
N PRO A 461 15.44 -2.98 10.28
CA PRO A 461 14.35 -2.32 10.96
C PRO A 461 14.78 -0.95 11.51
N MET A 462 13.89 0.02 11.43
CA MET A 462 14.14 1.42 11.83
C MET A 462 13.18 1.84 12.94
N THR A 463 13.67 2.66 13.87
CA THR A 463 12.85 3.36 14.87
C THR A 463 12.99 4.87 14.68
N SER A 464 12.04 5.64 15.21
CA SER A 464 12.14 7.11 15.23
C SER A 464 13.46 7.58 15.86
N GLU A 465 13.91 6.94 16.94
CA GLU A 465 15.18 7.28 17.58
C GLU A 465 16.38 7.10 16.64
N ARG A 466 16.51 5.92 15.99
CA ARG A 466 17.58 5.62 15.02
C ARG A 466 17.52 6.53 13.80
N PHE A 467 16.32 6.87 13.33
CA PHE A 467 16.15 7.85 12.26
C PHE A 467 16.69 9.22 12.66
N LEU A 468 16.36 9.70 13.86
CA LEU A 468 16.87 10.98 14.37
C LEU A 468 18.39 10.97 14.60
N GLU A 469 18.95 9.83 15.00
CA GLU A 469 20.41 9.66 15.10
C GLU A 469 21.08 9.72 13.71
N ASP A 470 20.52 9.06 12.71
CA ASP A 470 21.06 9.08 11.33
C ASP A 470 21.05 10.49 10.75
N ILE A 471 19.95 11.23 10.91
CA ILE A 471 19.86 12.61 10.39
C ILE A 471 20.84 13.55 11.09
N ARG A 472 21.02 13.40 12.41
CA ARG A 472 22.04 14.16 13.18
C ARG A 472 23.45 13.87 12.70
N ALA A 473 23.77 12.60 12.50
CA ALA A 473 25.10 12.17 12.09
C ALA A 473 25.44 12.55 10.64
N HIS A 474 24.47 12.48 9.73
CA HIS A 474 24.75 12.50 8.29
C HIS A 474 24.20 13.72 7.53
N LEU A 475 23.19 14.43 8.07
CA LEU A 475 22.69 15.68 7.48
C LEU A 475 23.14 16.88 8.32
N ILE A 476 22.91 16.88 9.63
CA ILE A 476 23.21 18.02 10.52
C ILE A 476 24.70 18.14 10.80
N LYS A 477 25.41 17.05 11.03
CA LYS A 477 26.87 16.97 11.20
C LYS A 477 27.42 17.96 12.24
N GLY A 478 26.68 18.18 13.33
CA GLY A 478 27.05 19.05 14.43
C GLY A 478 26.71 20.55 14.23
N ASP A 479 25.98 20.92 13.18
CA ASP A 479 25.46 22.28 13.02
C ASP A 479 24.29 22.53 13.99
N ALA A 480 24.61 23.18 15.13
CA ALA A 480 23.63 23.49 16.18
C ALA A 480 22.50 24.43 15.69
N SER A 481 22.77 25.31 14.72
CA SER A 481 21.76 26.19 14.14
C SER A 481 20.76 25.39 13.29
N LEU A 482 21.25 24.44 12.50
CA LEU A 482 20.41 23.56 11.70
C LEU A 482 19.56 22.66 12.61
N GLU A 483 20.17 22.04 13.65
CA GLU A 483 19.44 21.21 14.66
C GLU A 483 18.28 22.00 15.28
N GLN A 484 18.55 23.23 15.73
CA GLN A 484 17.51 24.07 16.35
C GLN A 484 16.37 24.40 15.37
N ARG A 485 16.68 24.72 14.11
CA ARG A 485 15.66 25.05 13.10
C ARG A 485 14.81 23.86 12.71
N LEU A 486 15.35 22.65 12.70
CA LEU A 486 14.64 21.43 12.30
C LEU A 486 13.63 20.96 13.34
N GLN A 487 13.79 21.25 14.63
CA GLN A 487 12.86 20.86 15.71
C GLN A 487 12.53 19.36 15.70
N LEU A 488 13.52 18.50 15.45
CA LEU A 488 13.35 17.08 15.17
C LEU A 488 12.50 16.34 16.21
N ASN A 489 12.78 16.57 17.51
CA ASN A 489 12.06 15.90 18.60
C ASN A 489 10.58 16.36 18.68
N ALA A 490 10.30 17.63 18.40
CA ALA A 490 8.92 18.13 18.37
C ALA A 490 8.11 17.46 17.26
N TRP A 491 8.70 17.23 16.08
CA TRP A 491 8.06 16.50 15.00
C TRP A 491 7.72 15.06 15.38
N ALA A 492 8.70 14.32 15.95
CA ALA A 492 8.54 12.90 16.22
C ALA A 492 7.65 12.61 17.43
N TYR A 493 7.82 13.35 18.52
CA TYR A 493 7.29 12.96 19.83
C TYR A 493 6.25 13.92 20.43
N GLU A 494 6.08 15.13 19.88
CA GLU A 494 5.10 16.08 20.43
C GLU A 494 3.79 16.03 19.63
N PRO A 495 2.64 16.25 20.32
CA PRO A 495 1.35 16.32 19.65
C PRO A 495 1.22 17.58 18.80
N GLY A 496 0.34 17.53 17.80
CA GLY A 496 0.06 18.64 16.90
C GLY A 496 1.17 18.88 15.89
N LEU A 497 1.34 20.12 15.46
CA LEU A 497 2.28 20.53 14.42
C LEU A 497 3.32 21.52 14.97
N PRO A 498 4.63 21.28 14.72
CA PRO A 498 5.68 22.20 15.11
C PRO A 498 5.61 23.55 14.39
N SER A 499 6.13 24.60 15.05
CA SER A 499 6.03 25.99 14.59
C SER A 499 6.84 26.30 13.33
N ASN A 500 7.78 25.43 12.95
CA ASN A 500 8.61 25.60 11.74
C ASN A 500 7.97 25.06 10.47
N LEU A 501 6.77 24.49 10.55
CA LEU A 501 6.00 24.00 9.41
C LEU A 501 5.51 25.15 8.53
N GLN A 502 5.67 25.01 7.22
CA GLN A 502 5.10 25.88 6.22
C GLN A 502 4.00 25.13 5.44
N ALA A 503 2.77 25.66 5.49
CA ALA A 503 1.66 25.09 4.73
C ALA A 503 1.93 25.14 3.22
N PRO A 504 1.60 24.10 2.45
CA PRO A 504 1.70 24.15 1.00
C PRO A 504 0.67 25.12 0.41
N VAL A 505 1.04 25.80 -0.66
CA VAL A 505 0.19 26.77 -1.37
C VAL A 505 0.15 26.44 -2.85
N SER A 506 -1.03 26.35 -3.44
CA SER A 506 -1.24 26.20 -4.87
C SER A 506 -2.08 27.34 -5.43
N HIS A 507 -1.52 28.12 -6.34
CA HIS A 507 -2.28 29.16 -7.05
C HIS A 507 -3.33 28.59 -8.00
N ALA A 508 -3.23 27.32 -8.39
CA ALA A 508 -4.25 26.64 -9.19
C ALA A 508 -5.61 26.54 -8.49
N PHE A 509 -5.65 26.68 -7.16
CA PHE A 509 -6.88 26.63 -6.37
C PHE A 509 -7.55 28.01 -6.15
N GLU A 510 -6.87 29.12 -6.44
CA GLU A 510 -7.48 30.46 -6.31
C GLU A 510 -8.77 30.62 -7.12
N PRO A 511 -8.84 30.25 -8.42
CA PRO A 511 -10.08 30.32 -9.19
C PRO A 511 -11.12 29.29 -8.70
N VAL A 512 -10.69 28.15 -8.17
CA VAL A 512 -11.59 27.14 -7.59
C VAL A 512 -12.25 27.66 -6.33
N ASP A 513 -11.48 28.25 -5.41
CA ASP A 513 -11.97 28.84 -4.18
C ASP A 513 -12.88 30.07 -4.44
N ALA A 514 -12.60 30.84 -5.50
CA ALA A 514 -13.48 31.92 -5.94
C ALA A 514 -14.83 31.40 -6.44
N ALA A 515 -14.82 30.35 -7.28
CA ALA A 515 -16.04 29.69 -7.77
C ALA A 515 -16.81 29.02 -6.61
N ALA A 516 -16.11 28.40 -5.66
CA ALA A 516 -16.71 27.81 -4.48
C ALA A 516 -17.43 28.88 -3.61
N ARG A 517 -16.78 30.00 -3.34
CA ARG A 517 -17.45 31.14 -2.62
C ARG A 517 -18.65 31.67 -3.39
N ALA A 518 -18.54 31.80 -4.72
CA ALA A 518 -19.67 32.26 -5.55
C ALA A 518 -20.87 31.29 -5.47
N PHE A 519 -20.61 29.99 -5.52
CA PHE A 519 -21.69 28.98 -5.42
C PHE A 519 -22.19 28.79 -3.97
N TYR A 520 -21.29 28.46 -3.06
CA TYR A 520 -21.68 28.04 -1.70
C TYR A 520 -22.15 29.21 -0.83
N VAL A 521 -21.49 30.36 -0.92
CA VAL A 521 -21.81 31.54 -0.06
C VAL A 521 -22.76 32.50 -0.76
N ALA A 522 -22.43 32.91 -2.00
CA ALA A 522 -23.26 33.88 -2.74
C ALA A 522 -24.47 33.22 -3.43
N LYS A 523 -24.61 31.85 -3.33
CA LYS A 523 -25.73 31.07 -3.89
C LYS A 523 -25.91 31.24 -5.40
N GLY A 524 -24.81 31.38 -6.12
CA GLY A 524 -24.80 31.40 -7.58
C GLY A 524 -25.19 30.03 -8.18
N PRO A 525 -25.50 29.95 -9.49
CA PRO A 525 -25.88 28.69 -10.12
C PRO A 525 -24.68 27.79 -10.36
N ALA A 526 -24.86 26.46 -10.26
CA ALA A 526 -23.83 25.47 -10.55
C ALA A 526 -23.33 25.54 -12.01
N SER A 527 -24.14 26.03 -12.94
CA SER A 527 -23.75 26.24 -14.34
C SER A 527 -22.65 27.29 -14.54
N ALA A 528 -22.38 28.13 -13.56
CA ALA A 528 -21.28 29.09 -13.58
C ALA A 528 -19.93 28.48 -13.13
N VAL A 529 -19.93 27.26 -12.60
CA VAL A 529 -18.74 26.52 -12.21
C VAL A 529 -18.04 25.97 -13.46
N PRO A 530 -16.75 26.28 -13.70
CA PRO A 530 -16.05 25.81 -14.90
C PRO A 530 -15.57 24.35 -14.73
N TRP A 531 -16.49 23.46 -14.36
CA TRP A 531 -16.24 22.06 -13.99
C TRP A 531 -15.50 21.26 -15.02
N LYS A 532 -15.77 21.50 -16.30
CA LYS A 532 -15.17 20.74 -17.41
C LYS A 532 -13.71 21.10 -17.66
N ASP A 533 -13.32 22.32 -17.25
CA ASP A 533 -11.96 22.84 -17.45
C ASP A 533 -11.03 22.44 -16.30
N TRP A 534 -11.59 21.90 -15.23
CA TRP A 534 -10.87 21.51 -14.03
C TRP A 534 -10.35 20.07 -14.08
N ASN A 535 -9.14 19.87 -13.55
CA ASN A 535 -8.64 18.55 -13.24
C ASN A 535 -9.33 17.95 -11.99
N THR A 536 -9.03 16.70 -11.66
CA THR A 536 -9.66 15.99 -10.54
C THR A 536 -9.36 16.66 -9.20
N GLN A 537 -8.15 17.15 -8.95
CA GLN A 537 -7.77 17.81 -7.71
C GLN A 537 -8.54 19.12 -7.51
N GLN A 538 -8.75 19.89 -8.58
CA GLN A 538 -9.57 21.11 -8.55
C GLN A 538 -11.06 20.80 -8.28
N ARG A 539 -11.59 19.74 -8.88
CA ARG A 539 -12.95 19.26 -8.63
C ARG A 539 -13.11 18.79 -7.19
N LEU A 540 -12.15 18.04 -6.66
CA LEU A 540 -12.11 17.63 -5.24
C LEU A 540 -12.07 18.85 -4.32
N ARG A 541 -11.19 19.84 -4.59
CA ARG A 541 -11.13 21.08 -3.83
C ARG A 541 -12.47 21.78 -3.77
N PHE A 542 -13.19 21.86 -4.89
CA PHE A 542 -14.50 22.47 -4.97
C PHE A 542 -15.54 21.69 -4.16
N LEU A 543 -15.66 20.37 -4.34
CA LEU A 543 -16.65 19.55 -3.63
C LEU A 543 -16.38 19.46 -2.13
N SER A 544 -15.12 19.50 -1.71
CA SER A 544 -14.73 19.46 -0.30
C SER A 544 -14.74 20.85 0.37
N TRP A 545 -14.98 21.92 -0.40
CA TRP A 545 -14.97 23.27 0.14
C TRP A 545 -16.05 23.46 1.22
N ARG A 546 -15.69 24.14 2.30
CA ARG A 546 -16.59 24.46 3.41
C ARG A 546 -16.40 25.92 3.82
N PRO A 547 -17.48 26.63 4.25
CA PRO A 547 -17.37 27.97 4.84
C PRO A 547 -16.52 27.93 6.12
N GLU A 548 -15.68 28.95 6.32
CA GLU A 548 -14.98 29.12 7.58
C GLU A 548 -15.97 29.31 8.75
N GLY A 549 -15.70 28.67 9.89
CA GLY A 549 -16.53 28.77 11.08
C GLY A 549 -17.83 27.96 11.02
N LEU A 550 -18.02 27.09 10.03
CA LEU A 550 -19.16 26.19 9.99
C LEU A 550 -19.14 25.27 11.21
N ALA A 551 -20.24 25.29 12.00
CA ALA A 551 -20.37 24.39 13.13
C ALA A 551 -20.52 22.94 12.67
N ALA A 552 -19.96 22.00 13.43
CA ALA A 552 -20.12 20.58 13.16
C ALA A 552 -21.62 20.21 13.14
N GLY A 553 -22.03 19.46 12.10
CA GLY A 553 -23.43 19.04 11.94
C GLY A 553 -24.40 20.12 11.49
N ALA A 554 -23.94 21.33 11.15
CA ALA A 554 -24.81 22.37 10.62
C ALA A 554 -25.14 22.12 9.15
N ASP A 555 -26.45 22.19 8.81
CA ASP A 555 -26.90 22.24 7.42
C ASP A 555 -26.41 23.55 6.79
N TRP A 556 -25.64 23.46 5.71
CA TRP A 556 -25.09 24.65 5.06
C TRP A 556 -25.41 24.74 3.57
N LEU A 557 -25.93 23.66 2.98
CA LEU A 557 -26.44 23.59 1.63
C LEU A 557 -27.94 23.37 1.64
N SER A 558 -28.67 24.20 0.90
CA SER A 558 -30.09 23.97 0.69
C SER A 558 -30.33 22.80 -0.27
N PRO A 559 -31.50 22.11 -0.16
CA PRO A 559 -31.86 21.07 -1.14
C PRO A 559 -31.86 21.57 -2.59
N ALA A 560 -32.17 22.84 -2.82
CA ALA A 560 -32.13 23.43 -4.17
C ALA A 560 -30.70 23.57 -4.70
N GLN A 561 -29.73 23.96 -3.86
CA GLN A 561 -28.32 24.01 -4.26
C GLN A 561 -27.77 22.62 -4.54
N LEU A 562 -28.12 21.62 -3.72
CA LEU A 562 -27.69 20.22 -3.94
C LEU A 562 -28.27 19.65 -5.23
N ALA A 563 -29.57 19.93 -5.52
CA ALA A 563 -30.20 19.51 -6.78
C ALA A 563 -29.57 20.18 -8.01
N ASP A 564 -29.18 21.46 -7.89
CA ASP A 564 -28.50 22.20 -8.95
C ASP A 564 -27.09 21.62 -9.20
N LEU A 565 -26.32 21.34 -8.13
CA LEU A 565 -25.02 20.66 -8.26
C LEU A 565 -25.15 19.30 -8.94
N GLU A 566 -26.00 18.43 -8.39
CA GLU A 566 -26.18 17.07 -8.89
C GLU A 566 -26.56 17.05 -10.38
N SER A 567 -27.61 17.82 -10.75
CA SER A 567 -28.12 17.80 -12.11
C SER A 567 -27.19 18.47 -13.13
N THR A 568 -26.54 19.59 -12.74
CA THR A 568 -25.64 20.34 -13.64
C THR A 568 -24.30 19.65 -13.83
N LEU A 569 -23.70 19.15 -12.75
CA LEU A 569 -22.39 18.48 -12.79
C LEU A 569 -22.50 16.96 -13.01
N LYS A 570 -23.72 16.41 -13.01
CA LYS A 570 -24.04 14.98 -13.19
C LYS A 570 -23.40 14.07 -12.15
N LEU A 571 -23.39 14.51 -10.90
CA LEU A 571 -22.71 13.82 -9.81
C LEU A 571 -23.36 12.47 -9.45
N ASP A 572 -24.62 12.25 -9.81
CA ASP A 572 -25.32 10.96 -9.72
C ASP A 572 -24.75 9.88 -10.66
N ARG A 573 -23.98 10.28 -11.68
CA ARG A 573 -23.37 9.43 -12.71
C ARG A 573 -21.86 9.53 -12.75
N GLU A 574 -21.24 10.18 -11.77
CA GLU A 574 -19.80 10.31 -11.69
C GLU A 574 -19.15 8.90 -11.55
N GLY A 575 -18.07 8.67 -12.28
CA GLY A 575 -17.34 7.39 -12.30
C GLY A 575 -16.11 7.40 -11.41
N ASN A 576 -15.51 8.57 -11.15
CA ASN A 576 -14.35 8.70 -10.29
C ASN A 576 -14.75 8.56 -8.81
N ALA A 577 -14.25 7.52 -8.15
CA ALA A 577 -14.64 7.16 -6.79
C ALA A 577 -14.35 8.27 -5.75
N GLU A 578 -13.28 9.04 -5.92
CA GLU A 578 -12.93 10.15 -5.03
C GLU A 578 -13.95 11.30 -5.18
N LEU A 579 -14.37 11.61 -6.40
CA LEU A 579 -15.39 12.64 -6.65
C LEU A 579 -16.78 12.21 -6.14
N VAL A 580 -17.14 10.93 -6.36
CA VAL A 580 -18.39 10.37 -5.80
C VAL A 580 -18.38 10.45 -4.29
N PHE A 581 -17.27 10.08 -3.65
CA PHE A 581 -17.13 10.17 -2.20
C PHE A 581 -17.28 11.60 -1.70
N ALA A 582 -16.57 12.56 -2.28
CA ALA A 582 -16.63 13.97 -1.88
C ALA A 582 -18.06 14.55 -2.04
N TRP A 583 -18.74 14.19 -3.13
CA TRP A 583 -20.14 14.52 -3.35
C TRP A 583 -21.05 13.92 -2.28
N LEU A 584 -20.93 12.62 -2.02
CA LEU A 584 -21.77 11.93 -1.04
C LEU A 584 -21.57 12.47 0.39
N GLN A 585 -20.33 12.79 0.77
CA GLN A 585 -20.05 13.44 2.04
C GLN A 585 -20.82 14.76 2.19
N ALA A 586 -20.81 15.62 1.17
CA ALA A 586 -21.54 16.87 1.19
C ALA A 586 -23.06 16.65 1.19
N ALA A 587 -23.56 15.75 0.34
CA ALA A 587 -24.99 15.52 0.18
C ALA A 587 -25.62 14.87 1.41
N LEU A 588 -24.97 13.85 2.00
CA LEU A 588 -25.50 13.13 3.16
C LEU A 588 -25.44 13.96 4.44
N ALA A 589 -24.38 14.77 4.63
CA ALA A 589 -24.28 15.70 5.76
C ALA A 589 -25.33 16.83 5.71
N ASN A 590 -26.00 17.04 4.57
CA ASN A 590 -27.13 17.98 4.41
C ASN A 590 -28.46 17.24 4.17
N ARG A 591 -28.58 15.98 4.53
CA ARG A 591 -29.80 15.13 4.44
C ARG A 591 -30.47 15.15 3.06
N TYR A 592 -29.68 15.18 1.99
CA TYR A 592 -30.18 15.22 0.62
C TYR A 592 -30.64 13.84 0.17
N GLU A 593 -31.97 13.59 0.28
CA GLU A 593 -32.59 12.29 0.00
C GLU A 593 -32.28 11.70 -1.38
N PRO A 594 -32.23 12.48 -2.50
CA PRO A 594 -31.90 11.92 -3.81
C PRO A 594 -30.54 11.22 -3.88
N ALA A 595 -29.53 11.67 -3.10
CA ALA A 595 -28.21 11.05 -3.08
C ALA A 595 -28.17 9.69 -2.40
N VAL A 596 -29.21 9.30 -1.63
CA VAL A 596 -29.25 8.00 -0.92
C VAL A 596 -29.15 6.81 -1.88
N ALA A 597 -29.76 6.91 -3.06
CA ALA A 597 -29.65 5.85 -4.07
C ALA A 597 -28.23 5.70 -4.61
N THR A 598 -27.51 6.80 -4.79
CA THR A 598 -26.09 6.80 -5.19
C THR A 598 -25.21 6.26 -4.06
N ALA A 599 -25.49 6.62 -2.81
CA ALA A 599 -24.79 6.08 -1.64
C ALA A 599 -25.00 4.55 -1.49
N ASP A 600 -26.23 4.05 -1.68
CA ASP A 600 -26.52 2.61 -1.65
C ASP A 600 -25.70 1.87 -2.73
N ARG A 601 -25.70 2.36 -3.96
CA ARG A 601 -24.88 1.77 -5.04
C ARG A 601 -23.39 1.81 -4.72
N PHE A 602 -22.88 2.96 -4.30
CA PHE A 602 -21.45 3.15 -4.01
C PHE A 602 -20.98 2.27 -2.85
N LEU A 603 -21.70 2.25 -1.75
CA LEU A 603 -21.36 1.46 -0.57
C LEU A 603 -21.54 -0.06 -0.78
N THR A 604 -22.35 -0.49 -1.75
CA THR A 604 -22.50 -1.92 -2.07
C THR A 604 -21.60 -2.39 -3.23
N SER A 605 -20.92 -1.48 -3.93
CA SER A 605 -20.08 -1.80 -5.09
C SER A 605 -18.59 -1.86 -4.79
N GLN A 606 -18.13 -1.38 -3.64
CA GLN A 606 -16.73 -1.37 -3.23
C GLN A 606 -16.58 -1.40 -1.71
N GLY A 607 -15.42 -1.85 -1.19
CA GLY A 607 -15.16 -2.06 0.24
C GLY A 607 -14.01 -1.23 0.81
N ARG A 608 -13.50 -0.22 0.07
CA ARG A 608 -12.38 0.60 0.51
C ARG A 608 -12.74 1.39 1.77
N ARG A 609 -12.03 1.13 2.89
CA ARG A 609 -12.33 1.69 4.21
C ARG A 609 -12.36 3.22 4.21
N LYS A 610 -11.44 3.86 3.45
CA LYS A 610 -11.36 5.32 3.24
C LYS A 610 -12.71 5.95 2.86
N PHE A 611 -13.50 5.25 2.03
CA PHE A 611 -14.81 5.73 1.59
C PHE A 611 -15.95 5.24 2.48
N VAL A 612 -15.88 3.97 2.84
CA VAL A 612 -16.99 3.27 3.51
C VAL A 612 -17.21 3.81 4.92
N LEU A 613 -16.14 3.85 5.74
CA LEU A 613 -16.27 4.26 7.14
C LEU A 613 -16.80 5.69 7.29
N PRO A 614 -16.24 6.73 6.63
CA PRO A 614 -16.74 8.09 6.81
C PRO A 614 -18.17 8.29 6.31
N LEU A 615 -18.60 7.60 5.25
CA LEU A 615 -19.99 7.71 4.79
C LEU A 615 -20.99 7.10 5.78
N PHE A 616 -20.64 5.99 6.43
CA PHE A 616 -21.47 5.45 7.51
C PHE A 616 -21.45 6.33 8.77
N GLN A 617 -20.31 6.92 9.10
CA GLN A 617 -20.22 7.89 10.19
C GLN A 617 -21.10 9.11 9.93
N THR A 618 -21.04 9.68 8.71
CA THR A 618 -21.90 10.80 8.29
C THR A 618 -23.38 10.44 8.41
N LEU A 619 -23.82 9.31 7.83
CA LEU A 619 -25.20 8.86 7.95
C LEU A 619 -25.60 8.64 9.41
N TRP A 620 -24.73 8.07 10.23
CA TRP A 620 -25.02 7.79 11.64
C TRP A 620 -25.19 9.06 12.47
N ALA A 621 -24.39 10.10 12.18
CA ALA A 621 -24.46 11.40 12.82
C ALA A 621 -25.80 12.12 12.54
N GLU A 622 -26.43 11.84 11.38
CA GLU A 622 -27.71 12.45 10.96
C GLU A 622 -28.95 11.83 11.66
N GLY A 623 -28.76 11.13 12.77
CA GLY A 623 -29.82 10.74 13.72
C GLY A 623 -30.99 9.99 13.09
N ASP A 624 -32.22 10.47 13.34
CA ASP A 624 -33.46 9.79 12.91
C ASP A 624 -33.62 9.67 11.40
N TRP A 625 -32.96 10.56 10.62
CA TRP A 625 -32.95 10.44 9.16
C TRP A 625 -31.89 9.44 8.69
N GLY A 626 -30.66 9.55 9.16
CA GLY A 626 -29.53 8.83 8.59
C GLY A 626 -29.36 7.40 9.12
N ARG A 627 -29.64 7.14 10.43
CA ARG A 627 -29.45 5.82 11.04
C ARG A 627 -30.27 4.69 10.38
N PRO A 628 -31.56 4.87 10.03
CA PRO A 628 -32.28 3.84 9.30
C PRO A 628 -31.69 3.55 7.91
N ILE A 629 -31.17 4.60 7.22
CA ILE A 629 -30.50 4.46 5.93
C ILE A 629 -29.19 3.69 6.09
N ALA A 630 -28.36 4.07 7.06
CA ALA A 630 -27.11 3.39 7.37
C ALA A 630 -27.33 1.91 7.67
N THR A 631 -28.26 1.58 8.58
CA THR A 631 -28.58 0.20 8.95
C THR A 631 -29.04 -0.63 7.74
N ARG A 632 -29.91 -0.07 6.91
CA ARG A 632 -30.43 -0.75 5.70
C ARG A 632 -29.34 -1.01 4.66
N ILE A 633 -28.48 -0.03 4.40
CA ILE A 633 -27.38 -0.19 3.44
C ILE A 633 -26.33 -1.16 4.01
N TYR A 634 -25.99 -1.02 5.30
CA TYR A 634 -24.97 -1.86 5.92
C TYR A 634 -25.37 -3.35 5.97
N ALA A 635 -26.63 -3.67 6.21
CA ALA A 635 -27.12 -5.05 6.18
C ALA A 635 -26.86 -5.74 4.82
N LYS A 636 -26.90 -4.99 3.71
CA LYS A 636 -26.57 -5.50 2.37
C LYS A 636 -25.04 -5.54 2.13
N ALA A 637 -24.34 -4.49 2.55
CA ALA A 637 -22.95 -4.26 2.19
C ALA A 637 -21.97 -5.04 3.06
N ARG A 638 -22.28 -5.27 4.36
CA ARG A 638 -21.40 -5.93 5.31
C ARG A 638 -20.83 -7.28 4.82
N PRO A 639 -21.63 -8.19 4.23
CA PRO A 639 -21.11 -9.46 3.73
C PRO A 639 -20.13 -9.33 2.56
N LEU A 640 -20.08 -8.16 1.91
CA LEU A 640 -19.23 -7.87 0.77
C LEU A 640 -17.88 -7.27 1.20
N TYR A 641 -17.73 -6.86 2.46
CA TYR A 641 -16.56 -6.16 2.96
C TYR A 641 -15.52 -7.11 3.54
N HIS A 642 -14.26 -6.69 3.43
CA HIS A 642 -13.15 -7.28 4.18
C HIS A 642 -13.34 -7.03 5.70
N PRO A 643 -12.86 -7.95 6.59
CA PRO A 643 -12.95 -7.77 8.05
C PRO A 643 -12.42 -6.42 8.55
N VAL A 644 -11.35 -5.87 8.00
CA VAL A 644 -10.80 -4.55 8.33
C VAL A 644 -11.88 -3.46 8.21
N THR A 645 -12.62 -3.46 7.10
CA THR A 645 -13.69 -2.47 6.88
C THR A 645 -14.93 -2.77 7.73
N SER A 646 -15.40 -4.03 7.73
CA SER A 646 -16.62 -4.38 8.46
C SER A 646 -16.48 -4.21 9.97
N ASN A 647 -15.32 -4.53 10.56
CA ASN A 647 -15.08 -4.33 11.98
C ASN A 647 -15.14 -2.84 12.36
N SER A 648 -14.57 -1.96 11.52
CA SER A 648 -14.63 -0.51 11.73
C SER A 648 -16.08 0.02 11.67
N VAL A 649 -16.88 -0.45 10.70
CA VAL A 649 -18.28 -0.02 10.57
C VAL A 649 -19.17 -0.63 11.64
N ASP A 650 -18.91 -1.86 12.10
CA ASP A 650 -19.60 -2.51 13.23
C ASP A 650 -19.52 -1.65 14.51
N GLN A 651 -18.44 -0.89 14.72
CA GLN A 651 -18.29 0.03 15.85
C GLN A 651 -19.20 1.27 15.74
N VAL A 652 -19.57 1.67 14.53
CA VAL A 652 -20.40 2.85 14.25
C VAL A 652 -21.89 2.48 14.22
N VAL A 653 -22.24 1.50 13.39
CA VAL A 653 -23.65 1.15 13.08
C VAL A 653 -24.17 0.03 13.98
N GLY A 654 -23.28 -0.73 14.59
CA GLY A 654 -23.60 -2.00 15.24
C GLY A 654 -23.60 -3.15 14.21
N ARG A 655 -23.35 -4.36 14.70
CA ARG A 655 -23.40 -5.55 13.87
C ARG A 655 -24.85 -5.90 13.54
N PRO A 656 -25.25 -5.98 12.24
CA PRO A 656 -26.62 -6.31 11.86
C PRO A 656 -27.05 -7.71 12.28
#